data_105ac53fdf3cee8e28b00f88940b4c33
#
_entry.id   105ac53fdf3cee8e28b00f88940b4c33
#
_cell.length_a   1.000
_cell.length_b   1.000
_cell.length_c   1.000
_cell.angle_alpha   90.00
_cell.angle_beta   90.00
_cell.angle_gamma   90.00
#
_symmetry.space_group_name_H-M   'P 1'
#
loop_
_entity.id
_entity.type
_entity.pdbx_description
1 polymer ?
#
loop_
_entity_poly.entity_id
_entity_poly.type
_entity_poly.pdbx_seq_one_letter_code
_entity_poly.pdbx_strand_id
1 'polypeptide(L)'
;MSKCWAHLFSFVKILFLVSFFFFVSGCDTYFGDHVWLNAPVEADQTHEGFVLIKASKVKNSSGGALAFLGTYLKSAKANERPQLRAALNYDFSLNRHEVTCAEFKDVMGTTFDERCKKKNSDLLPVTKVTYYDVVLYTNELSKRGGYDTAYSYTSLNYDATGNCISMEGLVFHPEVDAYRMPTEAEWIMAADRDWNPSAEWNALNSDFEPKNVCSYPRLHGDFCDMGGNVKEWVSDWLGYYKDTTITNYIGAPDGGVQGERVIKGGSYRNDPAAIKLYNRGDVYVVTSAAKSDYLGFRVAFGKIPKATWMGRDGKVRESRIIPMASASVVKENIGTYRTKLVFRNDITGNVAYIDYVNGTLFVTEYADSADAYHPDISPDGRLVAYSTGMEGLSGKSTIYIRPLSFSSTKPIKLNIKANASIPRWRVLENGDTVIVYVSDAGNNKETSSFKSKSTWQVKYAQGRFGVPKKLFDGAYHGGISDDNTLAVTGARLLRARIANSGGTLASGRDTVWYNGEQACNVSLAHDGTKRVAFLDFGGKTGAKFVGESYRTHERLLITDSTGRLIKAIAAPEGFSFDHSEWVLSHVGDAQGGFIVATLTNASGAHSKIVLVNVKDGSILDLVNGDELWHPCLWRKDVVVPEASSLDADSAGIYLHPSDKWESVLMRFKMELLWKYRDTANVAILGSSRPMFGVSPSVLDKRFFAVNFGQTPNSIYTSKDFLDRYIFNHMKKLKYLVVSLDIDFWHKINGPEGDNFFYTDFENYPGYVYDANHDYWKDGYPDGLLEYTENSVGSSDESVYMKDRGRYTSTVCNSWIEEPEIEQDSTYYDEHMNLIDDSKNALISIIKEAAKRDIRVVGLIFPQSPAYAKTGAFGRYGMRRSTAKTLIDELKALNKKYPNFVLMDENKMGKHNYSNSMAVDEDHLCSGGSVILTSHLNDLLLSWENKK
;
A
#
# COMPACT_ATOMS: atom_id res chain seq x y z
N MET A 1 18.69 72.77 29.45
CA MET A 1 18.53 71.31 29.76
C MET A 1 17.10 70.90 30.00
N SER A 2 16.07 71.74 29.99
CA SER A 2 14.66 71.33 30.28
C SER A 2 13.78 71.04 29.04
N LYS A 3 14.28 71.28 27.86
CA LYS A 3 13.53 70.95 26.64
C LYS A 3 13.90 69.58 25.94
N CYS A 4 14.99 68.93 26.36
CA CYS A 4 15.39 67.64 25.84
C CYS A 4 14.67 66.47 26.51
N TRP A 5 14.17 66.61 27.72
CA TRP A 5 13.49 65.56 28.47
C TRP A 5 12.01 65.37 28.02
N ALA A 6 11.38 66.40 27.52
CA ALA A 6 9.99 66.31 27.07
C ALA A 6 9.85 65.52 25.76
N HIS A 7 10.84 65.57 24.90
CA HIS A 7 10.84 64.79 23.65
C HIS A 7 11.25 63.31 23.87
N LEU A 8 12.07 63.00 24.88
CA LEU A 8 12.45 61.63 25.20
C LEU A 8 11.26 60.83 25.78
N PHE A 9 10.45 61.47 26.67
CA PHE A 9 9.25 60.86 27.21
C PHE A 9 8.12 60.66 26.18
N SER A 10 8.00 61.53 25.18
CA SER A 10 7.06 61.38 24.09
C SER A 10 7.48 60.22 23.14
N PHE A 11 8.78 60.08 22.87
CA PHE A 11 9.28 59.01 22.01
C PHE A 11 9.16 57.63 22.69
N VAL A 12 9.42 57.55 24.01
CA VAL A 12 9.26 56.26 24.77
C VAL A 12 7.77 55.90 24.88
N LYS A 13 6.85 56.83 25.04
CA LYS A 13 5.41 56.54 25.01
C LYS A 13 4.90 56.11 23.64
N ILE A 14 5.41 56.67 22.56
CA ILE A 14 5.07 56.25 21.20
C ILE A 14 5.68 54.86 20.88
N LEU A 15 6.92 54.56 21.32
CA LEU A 15 7.49 53.25 21.17
C LEU A 15 6.75 52.13 21.96
N PHE A 16 6.30 52.46 23.19
CA PHE A 16 5.51 51.53 24.01
C PHE A 16 4.08 51.34 23.44
N LEU A 17 3.46 52.36 22.89
CA LEU A 17 2.16 52.23 22.22
C LEU A 17 2.27 51.47 20.89
N VAL A 18 3.32 51.66 20.10
CA VAL A 18 3.55 50.93 18.85
C VAL A 18 3.95 49.49 19.15
N SER A 19 4.77 49.19 20.16
CA SER A 19 5.07 47.81 20.60
C SER A 19 3.84 47.13 21.19
N PHE A 20 2.96 47.82 21.91
CA PHE A 20 1.73 47.26 22.44
C PHE A 20 0.69 47.00 21.33
N PHE A 21 0.63 47.88 20.28
CA PHE A 21 -0.21 47.63 19.13
C PHE A 21 0.33 46.49 18.23
N PHE A 22 1.64 46.30 18.09
CA PHE A 22 2.21 45.15 17.39
C PHE A 22 2.08 43.84 18.17
N PHE A 23 2.06 43.87 19.49
CA PHE A 23 1.79 42.68 20.33
C PHE A 23 0.30 42.32 20.39
N VAL A 24 -0.59 43.29 20.36
CA VAL A 24 -2.05 43.07 20.36
C VAL A 24 -2.55 42.70 18.97
N SER A 25 -1.99 43.27 17.89
CA SER A 25 -2.37 42.87 16.52
C SER A 25 -1.78 41.51 16.11
N GLY A 26 -0.72 41.04 16.76
CA GLY A 26 -0.15 39.72 16.53
C GLY A 26 -0.88 38.59 17.29
N CYS A 27 -1.56 38.91 18.39
CA CYS A 27 -2.41 37.94 19.12
C CYS A 27 -3.85 37.89 18.63
N ASP A 28 -4.42 39.01 18.15
CA ASP A 28 -5.82 39.05 17.72
C ASP A 28 -6.08 38.32 16.37
N THR A 29 -5.07 38.18 15.52
CA THR A 29 -5.21 37.39 14.30
C THR A 29 -5.19 35.89 14.53
N TYR A 30 -4.75 35.40 15.67
CA TYR A 30 -4.71 33.96 15.98
C TYR A 30 -5.90 33.48 16.84
N PHE A 31 -6.54 34.39 17.59
CA PHE A 31 -7.72 34.08 18.42
C PHE A 31 -9.04 34.59 17.86
N GLY A 32 -9.01 35.57 16.97
CA GLY A 32 -10.22 36.18 16.42
C GLY A 32 -10.89 35.32 15.33
N ASP A 33 -10.12 34.53 14.58
CA ASP A 33 -10.66 33.75 13.47
C ASP A 33 -11.22 32.36 13.92
N HIS A 34 -10.79 31.80 15.04
CA HIS A 34 -11.30 30.52 15.53
C HIS A 34 -12.79 30.59 15.97
N VAL A 35 -13.24 31.66 16.55
CA VAL A 35 -14.61 31.78 17.09
C VAL A 35 -15.67 31.80 15.99
N TRP A 36 -15.32 32.22 14.77
CA TRP A 36 -16.25 32.34 13.63
C TRP A 36 -16.23 31.11 12.70
N LEU A 37 -15.37 30.13 12.95
CA LEU A 37 -15.18 28.96 12.08
C LEU A 37 -15.82 27.69 12.65
N ASN A 38 -16.21 27.69 13.92
CA ASN A 38 -16.82 26.53 14.59
C ASN A 38 -18.29 26.39 14.21
N ALA A 39 -18.65 25.20 13.70
CA ALA A 39 -20.02 24.84 13.43
C ALA A 39 -20.85 24.81 14.74
N PRO A 40 -22.11 25.32 14.75
CA PRO A 40 -23.01 25.12 15.89
C PRO A 40 -23.24 23.63 16.14
N VAL A 41 -23.43 23.26 17.40
CA VAL A 41 -23.76 21.89 17.82
C VAL A 41 -25.02 21.86 18.66
N GLU A 42 -25.74 20.76 18.61
CA GLU A 42 -26.91 20.48 19.48
C GLU A 42 -27.05 18.96 19.65
N ALA A 43 -27.77 18.53 20.69
CA ALA A 43 -28.12 17.11 20.85
C ALA A 43 -28.96 16.66 19.62
N ASP A 44 -28.59 15.53 19.02
CA ASP A 44 -29.36 14.96 17.94
C ASP A 44 -30.69 14.41 18.48
N GLN A 45 -31.81 14.93 18.01
CA GLN A 45 -33.16 14.52 18.46
C GLN A 45 -33.61 13.22 17.80
N THR A 46 -32.92 12.76 16.76
CA THR A 46 -33.25 11.56 15.99
C THR A 46 -32.41 10.37 16.41
N HIS A 47 -31.13 10.61 16.74
CA HIS A 47 -30.18 9.57 17.09
C HIS A 47 -29.71 9.77 18.53
N GLU A 48 -30.23 8.95 19.44
CA GLU A 48 -29.89 9.02 20.87
C GLU A 48 -28.38 8.82 21.09
N GLY A 49 -27.75 9.64 21.93
CA GLY A 49 -26.33 9.60 22.21
C GLY A 49 -25.44 10.31 21.19
N PHE A 50 -26.03 10.89 20.14
CA PHE A 50 -25.28 11.66 19.14
C PHE A 50 -25.41 13.18 19.35
N VAL A 51 -24.41 13.88 18.84
CA VAL A 51 -24.35 15.35 18.77
C VAL A 51 -24.37 15.76 17.30
N LEU A 52 -25.35 16.58 16.92
CA LEU A 52 -25.50 17.12 15.57
C LEU A 52 -24.58 18.35 15.39
N ILE A 53 -23.66 18.28 14.44
CA ILE A 53 -22.77 19.38 14.03
C ILE A 53 -23.34 20.04 12.79
N LYS A 54 -23.74 21.31 12.92
CA LYS A 54 -24.40 22.08 11.85
C LYS A 54 -23.40 22.86 10.99
N ALA A 55 -22.50 22.14 10.32
CA ALA A 55 -21.44 22.75 9.50
C ALA A 55 -22.01 23.54 8.31
N SER A 56 -23.18 23.17 7.78
CA SER A 56 -23.88 23.90 6.70
C SER A 56 -24.34 25.31 7.09
N LYS A 57 -24.42 25.61 8.40
CA LYS A 57 -24.79 26.93 8.89
C LYS A 57 -23.66 27.95 8.80
N VAL A 58 -22.41 27.52 8.69
CA VAL A 58 -21.25 28.39 8.58
C VAL A 58 -21.13 28.88 7.15
N LYS A 59 -21.27 30.20 6.96
CA LYS A 59 -21.16 30.88 5.66
C LYS A 59 -19.92 31.78 5.65
N ASN A 60 -18.91 31.34 4.95
CA ASN A 60 -17.63 32.03 4.81
C ASN A 60 -17.08 31.90 3.39
N SER A 61 -15.98 32.59 3.11
CA SER A 61 -15.29 32.52 1.81
C SER A 61 -14.66 31.16 1.50
N SER A 62 -14.47 30.32 2.51
CA SER A 62 -13.92 28.95 2.35
C SER A 62 -14.97 27.91 1.95
N GLY A 63 -16.25 28.28 1.95
CA GLY A 63 -17.34 27.41 1.48
C GLY A 63 -17.92 26.47 2.54
N GLY A 64 -17.61 26.62 3.83
CA GLY A 64 -18.14 25.81 4.92
C GLY A 64 -17.37 25.98 6.23
N ALA A 65 -17.76 25.22 7.27
CA ALA A 65 -17.01 25.16 8.53
C ALA A 65 -15.63 24.54 8.28
N LEU A 66 -14.58 25.09 8.88
CA LEU A 66 -13.21 24.64 8.65
C LEU A 66 -12.76 23.67 9.73
N ALA A 67 -12.24 22.52 9.33
CA ALA A 67 -11.39 21.64 10.12
C ALA A 67 -9.93 21.81 9.66
N PHE A 68 -9.01 21.97 10.63
CA PHE A 68 -7.59 22.17 10.36
C PHE A 68 -6.85 20.84 10.56
N LEU A 69 -6.53 20.17 9.46
CA LEU A 69 -5.84 18.87 9.43
C LEU A 69 -4.33 19.10 9.32
N GLY A 70 -3.57 18.42 10.20
CA GLY A 70 -2.11 18.58 10.19
C GLY A 70 -1.62 19.87 10.85
N THR A 71 -0.34 20.18 10.63
CA THR A 71 0.34 21.30 11.29
C THR A 71 1.45 21.87 10.40
N TYR A 72 1.94 23.09 10.74
CA TYR A 72 3.15 23.67 10.13
C TYR A 72 4.42 23.38 10.94
N LEU A 73 4.31 22.67 12.08
CA LEU A 73 5.46 22.33 12.93
C LEU A 73 6.43 21.41 12.17
N LYS A 74 7.68 21.81 12.08
CA LYS A 74 8.73 21.02 11.41
C LYS A 74 9.05 19.71 12.14
N SER A 75 8.73 19.63 13.42
CA SER A 75 8.89 18.44 14.26
C SER A 75 7.85 17.34 14.00
N ALA A 76 6.73 17.68 13.37
CA ALA A 76 5.68 16.72 13.02
C ALA A 76 6.11 15.78 11.88
N LYS A 77 5.49 14.60 11.81
CA LYS A 77 5.73 13.61 10.74
C LYS A 77 5.42 14.20 9.35
N ALA A 78 6.02 13.65 8.31
CA ALA A 78 5.82 14.14 6.94
C ALA A 78 4.36 14.05 6.47
N ASN A 79 3.61 13.04 6.94
CA ASN A 79 2.19 12.85 6.64
C ASN A 79 1.24 13.72 7.52
N GLU A 80 1.78 14.40 8.53
CA GLU A 80 1.06 15.33 9.41
C GLU A 80 1.24 16.79 8.99
N ARG A 81 2.00 17.08 7.95
CA ARG A 81 2.32 18.44 7.47
C ARG A 81 2.40 18.53 5.94
N PRO A 82 2.18 19.72 5.37
CA PRO A 82 1.72 20.96 5.99
C PRO A 82 0.28 20.88 6.48
N GLN A 83 -0.27 21.95 7.03
CA GLN A 83 -1.67 22.03 7.42
C GLN A 83 -2.57 22.12 6.18
N LEU A 84 -3.62 21.28 6.15
CA LEU A 84 -4.69 21.30 5.17
C LEU A 84 -5.96 21.84 5.83
N ARG A 85 -6.74 22.64 5.11
CA ARG A 85 -8.04 23.15 5.56
C ARG A 85 -9.16 22.40 4.86
N ALA A 86 -9.93 21.60 5.60
CA ALA A 86 -11.13 20.95 5.08
C ALA A 86 -12.36 21.80 5.38
N ALA A 87 -13.05 22.28 4.33
CA ALA A 87 -14.29 23.06 4.45
C ALA A 87 -15.49 22.12 4.36
N LEU A 88 -16.22 21.90 5.45
CA LEU A 88 -17.42 21.07 5.48
C LEU A 88 -18.65 21.94 5.29
N ASN A 89 -19.47 21.65 4.29
CA ASN A 89 -20.68 22.41 3.96
C ASN A 89 -21.99 21.61 4.16
N TYR A 90 -21.92 20.52 4.90
CA TYR A 90 -23.02 19.63 5.24
C TYR A 90 -23.10 19.40 6.74
N ASP A 91 -24.28 19.02 7.23
CA ASP A 91 -24.49 18.67 8.62
C ASP A 91 -24.28 17.16 8.82
N PHE A 92 -23.76 16.77 9.99
CA PHE A 92 -23.56 15.37 10.35
C PHE A 92 -23.69 15.18 11.85
N SER A 93 -24.09 14.01 12.28
CA SER A 93 -24.11 13.61 13.68
C SER A 93 -22.91 12.74 14.03
N LEU A 94 -22.36 12.92 15.22
CA LEU A 94 -21.24 12.16 15.73
C LEU A 94 -21.59 11.64 17.13
N ASN A 95 -21.30 10.35 17.39
CA ASN A 95 -21.49 9.77 18.72
C ASN A 95 -20.68 10.56 19.76
N ARG A 96 -21.32 10.88 20.87
CA ARG A 96 -20.72 11.66 21.97
C ARG A 96 -19.49 11.00 22.56
N HIS A 97 -19.45 9.69 22.63
CA HIS A 97 -18.38 8.86 23.20
C HIS A 97 -17.94 7.75 22.24
N GLU A 98 -16.87 7.08 22.57
CA GLU A 98 -16.40 5.87 21.91
C GLU A 98 -17.47 4.76 22.04
N VAL A 99 -17.61 3.88 21.05
CA VAL A 99 -18.55 2.74 21.13
C VAL A 99 -18.15 1.83 22.30
N THR A 100 -19.12 1.54 23.15
CA THR A 100 -18.90 0.74 24.36
C THR A 100 -18.97 -0.76 24.11
N CYS A 101 -18.45 -1.54 25.04
CA CYS A 101 -18.58 -3.00 25.05
C CYS A 101 -20.02 -3.47 24.94
N ALA A 102 -20.95 -2.81 25.66
CA ALA A 102 -22.38 -3.15 25.62
C ALA A 102 -23.00 -2.89 24.25
N GLU A 103 -22.77 -1.69 23.68
CA GLU A 103 -23.28 -1.30 22.35
C GLU A 103 -22.72 -2.20 21.25
N PHE A 104 -21.43 -2.49 21.26
CA PHE A 104 -20.82 -3.37 20.27
C PHE A 104 -21.41 -4.79 20.35
N LYS A 105 -21.54 -5.33 21.57
CA LYS A 105 -22.13 -6.66 21.79
C LYS A 105 -23.58 -6.72 21.39
N ASP A 106 -24.35 -5.68 21.66
CA ASP A 106 -25.76 -5.61 21.24
C ASP A 106 -25.89 -5.71 19.72
N VAL A 107 -25.09 -4.95 18.97
CA VAL A 107 -25.15 -4.91 17.51
C VAL A 107 -24.54 -6.15 16.88
N MET A 108 -23.37 -6.60 17.31
CA MET A 108 -22.60 -7.70 16.67
C MET A 108 -22.84 -9.07 17.31
N GLY A 109 -23.54 -9.16 18.46
CA GLY A 109 -23.76 -10.40 19.19
C GLY A 109 -22.52 -10.98 19.89
N THR A 110 -21.36 -10.37 19.74
CA THR A 110 -20.07 -10.85 20.27
C THR A 110 -19.14 -9.68 20.62
N THR A 111 -18.02 -9.99 21.22
CA THR A 111 -16.91 -9.06 21.43
C THR A 111 -15.58 -9.80 21.32
N PHE A 112 -14.56 -9.13 20.81
CA PHE A 112 -13.20 -9.66 20.65
C PHE A 112 -12.29 -9.31 21.83
N ASP A 113 -12.69 -8.35 22.67
CA ASP A 113 -11.94 -7.94 23.85
C ASP A 113 -12.39 -8.71 25.09
N GLU A 114 -11.48 -9.46 25.70
CA GLU A 114 -11.75 -10.21 26.94
C GLU A 114 -12.16 -9.29 28.11
N ARG A 115 -11.78 -8.01 28.07
CA ARG A 115 -12.20 -7.03 29.08
C ARG A 115 -13.72 -6.82 29.04
N CYS A 116 -14.31 -6.82 27.86
CA CYS A 116 -15.76 -6.70 27.67
C CYS A 116 -16.58 -7.90 28.18
N LYS A 117 -15.92 -9.02 28.54
CA LYS A 117 -16.55 -10.19 29.15
C LYS A 117 -16.58 -10.16 30.67
N LYS A 118 -15.87 -9.19 31.28
CA LYS A 118 -15.82 -9.02 32.72
C LYS A 118 -17.10 -8.37 33.25
N LYS A 119 -17.38 -8.56 34.54
CA LYS A 119 -18.49 -7.89 35.22
C LYS A 119 -18.23 -6.37 35.29
N ASN A 120 -19.25 -5.57 35.05
CA ASN A 120 -19.21 -4.09 35.04
C ASN A 120 -18.35 -3.47 33.93
N SER A 121 -18.19 -4.15 32.79
CA SER A 121 -17.44 -3.66 31.63
C SER A 121 -18.31 -2.98 30.56
N ASP A 122 -19.60 -2.89 30.78
CA ASP A 122 -20.59 -2.43 29.80
C ASP A 122 -20.27 -1.05 29.20
N LEU A 123 -19.71 -0.15 30.02
CA LEU A 123 -19.36 1.22 29.63
C LEU A 123 -17.88 1.40 29.24
N LEU A 124 -17.08 0.33 29.23
CA LEU A 124 -15.72 0.41 28.68
C LEU A 124 -15.78 0.57 27.15
N PRO A 125 -14.88 1.36 26.54
CA PRO A 125 -14.79 1.39 25.08
C PRO A 125 -14.41 0.02 24.53
N VAL A 126 -15.05 -0.41 23.45
CA VAL A 126 -14.68 -1.63 22.76
C VAL A 126 -13.34 -1.44 22.04
N THR A 127 -12.47 -2.44 22.13
CA THR A 127 -11.17 -2.46 21.46
C THR A 127 -10.90 -3.82 20.81
N LYS A 128 -9.72 -4.01 20.26
CA LYS A 128 -9.35 -5.20 19.46
C LYS A 128 -10.27 -5.43 18.26
N VAL A 129 -10.77 -4.35 17.68
CA VAL A 129 -11.58 -4.32 16.47
C VAL A 129 -10.75 -3.84 15.29
N THR A 130 -10.86 -4.50 14.14
CA THR A 130 -10.26 -4.06 12.88
C THR A 130 -11.11 -2.97 12.23
N TYR A 131 -10.58 -2.27 11.24
CA TYR A 131 -11.36 -1.35 10.41
C TYR A 131 -12.56 -2.05 9.77
N TYR A 132 -12.37 -3.31 9.35
CA TYR A 132 -13.44 -4.12 8.75
C TYR A 132 -14.55 -4.49 9.74
N ASP A 133 -14.20 -4.77 11.01
CA ASP A 133 -15.19 -5.01 12.06
C ASP A 133 -16.06 -3.76 12.28
N VAL A 134 -15.44 -2.57 12.21
CA VAL A 134 -16.18 -1.29 12.33
C VAL A 134 -17.09 -1.07 11.12
N VAL A 135 -16.66 -1.42 9.91
CA VAL A 135 -17.51 -1.40 8.71
C VAL A 135 -18.74 -2.31 8.90
N LEU A 136 -18.54 -3.53 9.41
CA LEU A 136 -19.62 -4.48 9.67
C LEU A 136 -20.59 -3.93 10.74
N TYR A 137 -20.05 -3.38 11.82
CA TYR A 137 -20.84 -2.76 12.90
C TYR A 137 -21.73 -1.62 12.38
N THR A 138 -21.14 -0.67 11.64
CA THR A 138 -21.88 0.50 11.14
C THR A 138 -22.93 0.13 10.10
N ASN A 139 -22.64 -0.87 9.25
CA ASN A 139 -23.62 -1.41 8.31
C ASN A 139 -24.79 -2.10 9.04
N GLU A 140 -24.51 -2.91 10.06
CA GLU A 140 -25.55 -3.57 10.84
C GLU A 140 -26.39 -2.55 11.62
N LEU A 141 -25.78 -1.52 12.18
CA LEU A 141 -26.48 -0.43 12.86
C LEU A 141 -27.41 0.32 11.88
N SER A 142 -26.96 0.57 10.65
CA SER A 142 -27.77 1.18 9.60
C SER A 142 -28.99 0.32 9.25
N LYS A 143 -28.81 -0.98 9.04
CA LYS A 143 -29.90 -1.92 8.74
C LYS A 143 -30.93 -1.96 9.86
N ARG A 144 -30.49 -2.01 11.13
CA ARG A 144 -31.39 -1.96 12.30
C ARG A 144 -32.18 -0.66 12.37
N GLY A 145 -31.58 0.45 11.98
CA GLY A 145 -32.22 1.76 11.87
C GLY A 145 -33.16 1.93 10.67
N GLY A 146 -33.19 0.95 9.74
CA GLY A 146 -33.95 1.05 8.49
C GLY A 146 -33.32 1.92 7.43
N TYR A 147 -31.99 2.17 7.52
CA TYR A 147 -31.20 2.94 6.56
C TYR A 147 -30.47 2.03 5.56
N ASP A 148 -30.12 2.58 4.42
CA ASP A 148 -29.14 1.97 3.53
C ASP A 148 -27.77 1.88 4.21
N THR A 149 -26.84 1.08 3.65
CA THR A 149 -25.51 0.90 4.21
C THR A 149 -24.48 1.81 3.55
N ALA A 150 -23.61 2.42 4.34
CA ALA A 150 -22.52 3.27 3.83
C ALA A 150 -21.40 2.47 3.14
N TYR A 151 -21.33 1.17 3.33
CA TYR A 151 -20.28 0.32 2.77
C TYR A 151 -20.88 -0.88 2.06
N SER A 152 -20.34 -1.22 0.89
CA SER A 152 -20.58 -2.48 0.18
C SER A 152 -19.29 -3.28 0.02
N TYR A 153 -19.42 -4.61 -0.08
CA TYR A 153 -18.31 -5.54 -0.25
C TYR A 153 -18.80 -6.85 -0.88
N THR A 154 -17.88 -7.67 -1.38
CA THR A 154 -18.23 -8.92 -2.08
C THR A 154 -17.97 -10.17 -1.25
N SER A 155 -16.90 -10.21 -0.46
CA SER A 155 -16.60 -11.35 0.43
C SER A 155 -15.81 -10.92 1.66
N LEU A 156 -15.79 -11.79 2.68
CA LEU A 156 -15.20 -11.57 3.99
C LEU A 156 -14.30 -12.75 4.39
N ASN A 157 -13.16 -12.43 5.00
CA ASN A 157 -12.32 -13.42 5.66
C ASN A 157 -12.10 -13.04 7.11
N TYR A 158 -12.10 -14.05 7.98
CA TYR A 158 -11.97 -13.89 9.42
C TYR A 158 -10.74 -14.62 9.95
N ASP A 159 -10.13 -14.07 10.99
CA ASP A 159 -9.07 -14.76 11.73
C ASP A 159 -9.64 -15.74 12.78
N ALA A 160 -8.74 -16.45 13.47
CA ALA A 160 -9.12 -17.41 14.51
C ALA A 160 -9.84 -16.77 15.71
N THR A 161 -9.73 -15.47 15.93
CA THR A 161 -10.43 -14.74 16.99
C THR A 161 -11.80 -14.25 16.57
N GLY A 162 -12.14 -14.41 15.30
CA GLY A 162 -13.41 -13.99 14.71
C GLY A 162 -13.42 -12.55 14.18
N ASN A 163 -12.31 -11.84 14.22
CA ASN A 163 -12.21 -10.52 13.60
C ASN A 163 -12.17 -10.65 12.07
N CYS A 164 -12.83 -9.76 11.37
CA CYS A 164 -12.71 -9.64 9.93
C CYS A 164 -11.33 -9.04 9.59
N ILE A 165 -10.51 -9.76 8.84
CA ILE A 165 -9.14 -9.34 8.48
C ILE A 165 -8.96 -8.99 7.01
N SER A 166 -9.95 -9.34 6.18
CA SER A 166 -9.98 -9.00 4.76
C SER A 166 -11.42 -8.84 4.28
N MET A 167 -11.63 -7.85 3.43
CA MET A 167 -12.92 -7.53 2.85
C MET A 167 -12.73 -7.19 1.38
N GLU A 168 -13.04 -8.14 0.50
CA GLU A 168 -12.92 -7.94 -0.94
C GLU A 168 -13.97 -6.97 -1.45
N GLY A 169 -13.60 -6.16 -2.43
CA GLY A 169 -14.53 -5.24 -3.09
C GLY A 169 -15.12 -4.18 -2.17
N LEU A 170 -14.40 -3.79 -1.11
CA LEU A 170 -14.88 -2.75 -0.20
C LEU A 170 -15.02 -1.40 -0.88
N VAL A 171 -16.24 -0.89 -0.93
CA VAL A 171 -16.57 0.45 -1.42
C VAL A 171 -17.24 1.25 -0.32
N PHE A 172 -16.76 2.46 -0.09
CA PHE A 172 -17.42 3.46 0.75
C PHE A 172 -18.29 4.37 -0.13
N HIS A 173 -19.56 4.51 0.24
CA HIS A 173 -20.60 5.31 -0.41
C HIS A 173 -20.90 6.58 0.43
N PRO A 174 -20.09 7.63 0.33
CA PRO A 174 -20.26 8.83 1.15
C PRO A 174 -21.58 9.57 0.90
N GLU A 175 -22.22 9.37 -0.25
CA GLU A 175 -23.51 9.98 -0.63
C GLU A 175 -24.72 9.35 0.06
N VAL A 176 -24.53 8.22 0.74
CA VAL A 176 -25.61 7.48 1.43
C VAL A 176 -25.84 8.06 2.83
N ASP A 177 -27.09 8.24 3.19
CA ASP A 177 -27.49 8.70 4.52
C ASP A 177 -27.56 7.51 5.48
N ALA A 178 -26.44 7.27 6.20
CA ALA A 178 -26.22 6.03 6.94
C ALA A 178 -25.29 6.23 8.15
N TYR A 179 -25.27 5.25 9.06
CA TYR A 179 -24.22 5.12 10.06
C TYR A 179 -22.90 4.70 9.38
N ARG A 180 -21.80 5.34 9.76
CA ARG A 180 -20.48 5.14 9.19
C ARG A 180 -19.36 5.57 10.18
N MET A 181 -18.14 5.29 9.86
CA MET A 181 -17.02 5.95 10.55
C MET A 181 -17.00 7.45 10.25
N PRO A 182 -16.59 8.31 11.19
CA PRO A 182 -16.31 9.70 10.89
C PRO A 182 -15.14 9.80 9.91
N THR A 183 -15.11 10.85 9.09
CA THR A 183 -13.89 11.25 8.39
C THR A 183 -12.92 11.91 9.37
N GLU A 184 -11.63 11.96 9.02
CA GLU A 184 -10.64 12.69 9.82
C GLU A 184 -11.05 14.16 10.01
N ALA A 185 -11.62 14.81 9.00
CA ALA A 185 -12.08 16.19 9.06
C ALA A 185 -13.25 16.37 10.03
N GLU A 186 -14.22 15.45 10.03
CA GLU A 186 -15.35 15.46 10.96
C GLU A 186 -14.88 15.24 12.40
N TRP A 187 -13.99 14.27 12.58
CA TRP A 187 -13.42 13.94 13.90
C TRP A 187 -12.67 15.15 14.48
N ILE A 188 -11.80 15.79 13.67
CA ILE A 188 -11.05 16.99 14.10
C ILE A 188 -12.00 18.15 14.41
N MET A 189 -13.04 18.37 13.62
CA MET A 189 -14.03 19.44 13.87
C MET A 189 -14.74 19.26 15.20
N ALA A 190 -14.97 18.01 15.62
CA ALA A 190 -15.54 17.71 16.94
C ALA A 190 -14.50 17.88 18.06
N ALA A 191 -13.29 17.36 17.87
CA ALA A 191 -12.23 17.33 18.89
C ALA A 191 -11.65 18.72 19.20
N ASP A 192 -11.48 19.58 18.18
CA ASP A 192 -10.85 20.91 18.32
C ASP A 192 -11.63 21.85 19.24
N ARG A 193 -12.91 21.56 19.50
CA ARG A 193 -13.79 22.38 20.36
C ARG A 193 -13.30 22.46 21.80
N ASP A 194 -12.86 21.36 22.37
CA ASP A 194 -12.48 21.24 23.78
C ASP A 194 -11.16 20.47 23.95
N TRP A 195 -10.27 20.50 22.97
CA TRP A 195 -9.03 19.74 22.93
C TRP A 195 -8.14 19.97 24.14
N ASN A 196 -8.04 18.97 25.01
CA ASN A 196 -7.16 19.02 26.19
C ASN A 196 -6.78 17.61 26.66
N PRO A 197 -5.80 16.94 26.06
CA PRO A 197 -5.39 15.57 26.44
C PRO A 197 -4.97 15.43 27.91
N SER A 198 -4.50 16.49 28.55
CA SER A 198 -4.13 16.45 29.96
C SER A 198 -5.35 16.33 30.90
N ALA A 199 -6.54 16.64 30.39
CA ALA A 199 -7.81 16.53 31.10
C ALA A 199 -8.68 15.41 30.51
N GLU A 200 -8.05 14.34 30.05
CA GLU A 200 -8.64 13.09 29.56
C GLU A 200 -7.90 11.89 30.16
N TRP A 201 -8.42 10.67 29.95
CA TRP A 201 -7.76 9.45 30.40
C TRP A 201 -6.51 9.17 29.57
N ASN A 202 -5.34 9.31 30.16
CA ASN A 202 -4.05 9.16 29.53
C ASN A 202 -3.10 8.32 30.41
N ALA A 203 -1.87 8.11 30.00
CA ALA A 203 -0.90 7.29 30.71
C ALA A 203 -0.62 7.72 32.16
N LEU A 204 -0.80 9.00 32.48
CA LEU A 204 -0.49 9.54 33.82
C LEU A 204 -1.62 9.37 34.86
N ASN A 205 -2.84 9.06 34.43
CA ASN A 205 -4.02 9.07 35.28
C ASN A 205 -4.98 7.87 35.10
N SER A 206 -4.75 7.01 34.15
CA SER A 206 -5.64 5.89 33.79
C SER A 206 -5.26 4.55 34.47
N ASP A 207 -4.13 4.47 35.17
CA ASP A 207 -3.53 3.21 35.64
C ASP A 207 -3.27 2.22 34.49
N PHE A 208 -3.02 2.72 33.26
CA PHE A 208 -2.77 1.92 32.05
C PHE A 208 -3.88 0.99 31.64
N GLU A 209 -5.12 1.33 32.02
CA GLU A 209 -6.32 0.63 31.63
C GLU A 209 -7.33 1.61 31.04
N PRO A 210 -8.13 1.21 30.04
CA PRO A 210 -9.21 2.04 29.58
C PRO A 210 -10.25 2.22 30.67
N LYS A 211 -10.85 3.39 30.73
CA LYS A 211 -11.88 3.75 31.71
C LYS A 211 -13.25 3.79 31.00
N ASN A 212 -14.30 3.78 31.81
CA ASN A 212 -15.66 3.95 31.29
C ASN A 212 -15.74 5.25 30.51
N VAL A 213 -16.42 5.22 29.38
CA VAL A 213 -16.63 6.41 28.56
C VAL A 213 -17.29 7.54 29.34
N CYS A 214 -16.92 8.78 29.06
CA CYS A 214 -17.42 9.99 29.75
C CYS A 214 -17.21 9.99 31.29
N SER A 215 -16.28 9.22 31.81
CA SER A 215 -16.09 9.09 33.28
C SER A 215 -14.98 9.99 33.85
N TYR A 216 -14.23 10.69 33.01
CA TYR A 216 -13.21 11.64 33.50
C TYR A 216 -13.88 12.75 34.35
N PRO A 217 -13.31 13.15 35.52
CA PRO A 217 -13.95 14.09 36.45
C PRO A 217 -14.06 15.54 35.97
N ARG A 218 -13.88 15.81 34.70
CA ARG A 218 -14.08 17.12 34.08
C ARG A 218 -15.51 17.25 33.57
N LEU A 219 -16.06 18.44 33.55
CA LEU A 219 -17.23 18.76 32.75
C LEU A 219 -16.82 18.62 31.28
N HIS A 220 -17.21 17.54 30.66
CA HIS A 220 -17.03 17.36 29.21
C HIS A 220 -17.93 18.38 28.52
N GLY A 221 -17.44 18.92 27.39
CA GLY A 221 -18.24 19.69 26.46
C GLY A 221 -19.28 18.79 25.78
N ASP A 222 -19.41 18.98 24.46
CA ASP A 222 -20.34 18.19 23.66
C ASP A 222 -19.87 16.74 23.47
N PHE A 223 -18.55 16.49 23.50
CA PHE A 223 -17.92 15.19 23.27
C PHE A 223 -17.02 14.77 24.43
N CYS A 224 -16.94 13.46 24.67
CA CYS A 224 -16.07 12.85 25.69
C CYS A 224 -14.91 12.10 25.04
N ASP A 225 -13.78 12.01 25.75
CA ASP A 225 -12.67 11.11 25.50
C ASP A 225 -12.01 11.29 24.11
N MET A 226 -12.06 12.52 23.53
CA MET A 226 -11.47 12.81 22.22
C MET A 226 -9.93 12.80 22.26
N GLY A 227 -9.32 13.14 23.37
CA GLY A 227 -7.87 13.26 23.53
C GLY A 227 -7.26 12.20 24.44
N GLY A 228 -7.92 11.05 24.65
CA GLY A 228 -7.44 10.00 25.55
C GLY A 228 -8.26 8.73 25.45
N ASN A 229 -8.31 7.95 26.52
CA ASN A 229 -8.99 6.67 26.67
C ASN A 229 -8.56 5.63 25.62
N VAL A 230 -9.13 5.61 24.40
CA VAL A 230 -8.64 4.77 23.30
C VAL A 230 -8.46 5.57 22.01
N LYS A 231 -7.52 5.17 21.17
CA LYS A 231 -7.42 5.68 19.81
C LYS A 231 -8.62 5.25 18.99
N GLU A 232 -8.96 6.00 17.95
CA GLU A 232 -10.18 5.80 17.19
C GLU A 232 -9.96 5.66 15.70
N TRP A 233 -10.60 4.65 15.10
CA TRP A 233 -10.70 4.52 13.65
C TRP A 233 -11.47 5.69 13.05
N VAL A 234 -10.94 6.23 11.94
CA VAL A 234 -11.67 7.10 11.02
C VAL A 234 -11.70 6.49 9.62
N SER A 235 -12.56 6.98 8.73
CA SER A 235 -12.78 6.36 7.41
C SER A 235 -11.61 6.54 6.46
N ASP A 236 -10.74 7.49 6.71
CA ASP A 236 -9.74 7.98 5.77
C ASP A 236 -8.58 7.00 5.54
N TRP A 237 -8.11 6.93 4.29
CA TRP A 237 -6.79 6.42 3.98
C TRP A 237 -5.73 7.47 4.31
N LEU A 238 -4.57 7.02 4.78
CA LEU A 238 -3.45 7.90 5.08
C LEU A 238 -2.82 8.43 3.78
N GLY A 239 -2.82 9.75 3.62
CA GLY A 239 -2.16 10.45 2.51
C GLY A 239 -1.41 11.67 3.00
N TYR A 240 -0.58 12.25 2.13
CA TYR A 240 0.15 13.48 2.44
C TYR A 240 -0.72 14.69 2.25
N TYR A 241 -0.55 15.68 3.11
CA TYR A 241 -1.26 16.96 3.02
C TYR A 241 -0.60 17.95 2.04
N LYS A 242 -1.40 18.90 1.63
CA LYS A 242 -1.00 20.09 0.87
C LYS A 242 -1.57 21.33 1.53
N ASP A 243 -0.80 22.41 1.57
CA ASP A 243 -1.32 23.69 2.08
C ASP A 243 -2.37 24.26 1.11
N THR A 244 -3.60 23.87 1.34
CA THR A 244 -4.74 24.26 0.51
C THR A 244 -6.05 24.11 1.29
N THR A 245 -7.13 24.68 0.74
CA THR A 245 -8.49 24.46 1.24
C THR A 245 -9.23 23.50 0.31
N ILE A 246 -9.84 22.46 0.86
CA ILE A 246 -10.58 21.44 0.11
C ILE A 246 -11.99 21.32 0.69
N THR A 247 -13.01 21.38 -0.15
CA THR A 247 -14.41 21.20 0.27
C THR A 247 -14.75 19.73 0.39
N ASN A 248 -15.39 19.33 1.49
CA ASN A 248 -15.85 17.96 1.77
C ASN A 248 -14.78 16.91 1.57
N TYR A 249 -13.58 17.18 2.09
CA TYR A 249 -12.42 16.30 2.00
C TYR A 249 -12.61 15.05 2.86
N ILE A 250 -12.35 13.88 2.29
CA ILE A 250 -12.48 12.57 2.94
C ILE A 250 -11.24 11.68 2.74
N GLY A 251 -10.05 12.28 2.72
CA GLY A 251 -8.78 11.56 2.73
C GLY A 251 -8.15 11.31 1.36
N ALA A 252 -7.22 10.38 1.33
CA ALA A 252 -6.59 9.89 0.11
C ALA A 252 -7.51 8.85 -0.58
N PRO A 253 -7.35 8.63 -1.90
CA PRO A 253 -8.17 7.65 -2.62
C PRO A 253 -7.83 6.19 -2.24
N ASP A 254 -6.62 5.94 -1.78
CA ASP A 254 -6.10 4.63 -1.34
C ASP A 254 -5.02 4.78 -0.27
N GLY A 255 -4.64 3.69 0.40
CA GLY A 255 -3.65 3.66 1.49
C GLY A 255 -2.20 3.61 1.04
N GLY A 256 -1.93 3.71 -0.25
CA GLY A 256 -0.59 3.64 -0.76
C GLY A 256 0.05 2.26 -0.70
N VAL A 257 1.38 2.24 -0.81
CA VAL A 257 2.19 1.00 -0.82
C VAL A 257 1.99 0.17 0.46
N GLN A 258 1.72 0.83 1.59
CA GLN A 258 1.58 0.17 2.89
C GLN A 258 0.12 -0.10 3.29
N GLY A 259 -0.86 0.42 2.55
CA GLY A 259 -2.27 0.23 2.87
C GLY A 259 -2.68 0.86 4.20
N GLU A 260 -2.14 2.06 4.49
CA GLU A 260 -2.29 2.69 5.79
C GLU A 260 -3.63 3.43 5.93
N ARG A 261 -4.25 3.25 7.12
CA ARG A 261 -5.42 3.99 7.57
C ARG A 261 -5.05 5.08 8.56
N VAL A 262 -5.92 6.06 8.68
CA VAL A 262 -5.82 7.07 9.73
C VAL A 262 -6.51 6.59 11.00
N ILE A 263 -5.84 6.78 12.14
CA ILE A 263 -6.43 6.67 13.48
C ILE A 263 -6.15 7.97 14.23
N LYS A 264 -7.05 8.37 15.11
CA LYS A 264 -7.04 9.67 15.76
C LYS A 264 -7.05 9.54 17.29
N GLY A 265 -6.85 10.68 17.94
CA GLY A 265 -6.85 10.78 19.41
C GLY A 265 -5.56 10.26 20.02
N GLY A 266 -5.65 10.02 21.29
CA GLY A 266 -4.64 9.34 22.11
C GLY A 266 -5.28 8.16 22.83
N SER A 267 -4.54 7.53 23.71
CA SER A 267 -5.08 6.44 24.52
C SER A 267 -4.59 6.52 25.95
N TYR A 268 -5.18 5.68 26.77
CA TYR A 268 -4.75 5.45 28.15
C TYR A 268 -3.26 5.07 28.28
N ARG A 269 -2.58 4.77 27.17
CA ARG A 269 -1.16 4.41 27.11
C ARG A 269 -0.25 5.57 26.70
N ASN A 270 -0.78 6.67 26.22
CA ASN A 270 0.03 7.78 25.71
C ASN A 270 0.23 8.86 26.79
N ASP A 271 1.45 9.41 26.87
CA ASP A 271 1.69 10.64 27.59
C ASP A 271 0.86 11.77 26.97
N PRO A 272 0.12 12.58 27.77
CA PRO A 272 -0.70 13.66 27.23
C PRO A 272 0.11 14.67 26.41
N ALA A 273 1.40 14.84 26.67
CA ALA A 273 2.26 15.72 25.88
C ALA A 273 2.55 15.16 24.48
N ALA A 274 2.43 13.86 24.27
CA ALA A 274 2.57 13.22 22.97
C ALA A 274 1.26 13.20 22.15
N ILE A 275 0.12 13.38 22.81
CA ILE A 275 -1.20 13.41 22.14
C ILE A 275 -1.42 14.76 21.48
N LYS A 276 -1.37 14.81 20.16
CA LYS A 276 -1.58 16.03 19.37
C LYS A 276 -2.80 15.88 18.48
N LEU A 277 -3.58 16.95 18.33
CA LEU A 277 -4.75 16.95 17.46
C LEU A 277 -4.40 16.58 16.00
N TYR A 278 -3.19 16.90 15.56
CA TYR A 278 -2.70 16.61 14.21
C TYR A 278 -2.11 15.21 14.03
N ASN A 279 -1.97 14.39 15.09
CA ASN A 279 -1.46 13.01 14.95
C ASN A 279 -2.42 12.16 14.11
N ARG A 280 -1.86 11.32 13.22
CA ARG A 280 -2.60 10.59 12.20
C ARG A 280 -2.24 9.11 12.15
N GLY A 281 -1.93 8.48 13.22
CA GLY A 281 -1.55 7.08 13.18
C GLY A 281 -0.96 6.60 14.49
N ASP A 282 -0.16 5.60 14.37
CA ASP A 282 0.59 5.02 15.49
C ASP A 282 2.10 5.05 15.19
N VAL A 283 2.84 4.45 16.08
CA VAL A 283 4.26 4.15 15.90
C VAL A 283 4.44 3.07 14.83
N TYR A 284 3.47 2.18 14.69
CA TYR A 284 3.42 1.15 13.66
C TYR A 284 2.54 1.55 12.48
N VAL A 285 2.75 0.87 11.36
CA VAL A 285 1.86 0.94 10.21
C VAL A 285 0.48 0.40 10.60
N VAL A 286 -0.56 1.21 10.45
CA VAL A 286 -1.93 0.86 10.79
C VAL A 286 -2.68 0.50 9.52
N THR A 287 -2.81 -0.78 9.22
CA THR A 287 -3.58 -1.28 8.08
C THR A 287 -5.03 -1.53 8.46
N SER A 288 -5.90 -1.81 7.47
CA SER A 288 -7.32 -2.11 7.76
C SER A 288 -7.53 -3.38 8.59
N ALA A 289 -6.56 -4.28 8.65
CA ALA A 289 -6.61 -5.49 9.49
C ALA A 289 -5.93 -5.30 10.86
N ALA A 290 -5.32 -4.14 11.13
CA ALA A 290 -4.70 -3.85 12.41
C ALA A 290 -5.73 -3.81 13.54
N LYS A 291 -5.34 -4.28 14.72
CA LYS A 291 -6.15 -4.24 15.94
C LYS A 291 -5.24 -4.16 17.15
N SER A 292 -5.66 -3.43 18.18
CA SER A 292 -4.94 -3.36 19.43
C SER A 292 -5.90 -3.16 20.61
N ASP A 293 -5.41 -3.35 21.82
CA ASP A 293 -6.22 -3.21 23.03
C ASP A 293 -6.41 -1.73 23.47
N TYR A 294 -5.87 -0.80 22.70
CA TYR A 294 -6.04 0.66 22.85
C TYR A 294 -6.64 1.33 21.60
N LEU A 295 -7.17 0.54 20.66
CA LEU A 295 -7.78 1.04 19.43
C LEU A 295 -9.24 0.61 19.37
N GLY A 296 -10.12 1.59 19.43
CA GLY A 296 -11.57 1.49 19.32
C GLY A 296 -12.09 2.40 18.21
N PHE A 297 -13.31 2.92 18.34
CA PHE A 297 -13.93 3.79 17.36
C PHE A 297 -15.15 4.52 17.92
N ARG A 298 -15.58 5.57 17.23
CA ARG A 298 -16.92 6.18 17.37
C ARG A 298 -17.64 6.20 16.03
N VAL A 299 -18.96 6.43 16.06
CA VAL A 299 -19.81 6.38 14.88
C VAL A 299 -20.24 7.79 14.48
N ALA A 300 -20.26 8.06 13.18
CA ALA A 300 -20.92 9.21 12.57
C ALA A 300 -22.21 8.77 11.85
N PHE A 301 -23.15 9.70 11.68
CA PHE A 301 -24.36 9.52 10.86
C PHE A 301 -24.50 10.68 9.87
N GLY A 302 -24.96 10.37 8.69
CA GLY A 302 -25.30 11.33 7.64
C GLY A 302 -24.42 11.20 6.40
N LYS A 303 -24.93 11.67 5.27
CA LYS A 303 -24.25 11.67 3.97
C LYS A 303 -23.24 12.80 3.83
N ILE A 304 -22.22 12.57 3.01
CA ILE A 304 -21.24 13.57 2.61
C ILE A 304 -21.47 13.93 1.15
N PRO A 305 -22.11 15.07 0.86
CA PRO A 305 -22.40 15.47 -0.52
C PRO A 305 -21.12 15.89 -1.25
N LYS A 306 -20.98 15.47 -2.51
CA LYS A 306 -19.80 15.81 -3.33
C LYS A 306 -18.48 15.63 -2.57
N ALA A 307 -18.30 14.43 -2.03
CA ALA A 307 -17.09 14.05 -1.32
C ALA A 307 -15.86 14.17 -2.24
N THR A 308 -14.73 14.63 -1.70
CA THR A 308 -13.51 14.83 -2.47
C THR A 308 -12.32 14.11 -1.84
N TRP A 309 -11.48 13.58 -2.69
CA TRP A 309 -10.21 12.91 -2.34
C TRP A 309 -9.04 13.72 -2.90
N MET A 310 -7.92 13.69 -2.24
CA MET A 310 -6.67 14.24 -2.75
C MET A 310 -5.71 13.10 -3.13
N GLY A 311 -5.40 13.00 -4.42
CA GLY A 311 -4.44 12.03 -4.94
C GLY A 311 -2.99 12.37 -4.54
N ARG A 312 -2.08 11.42 -4.76
CA ARG A 312 -0.62 11.61 -4.50
C ARG A 312 -0.01 12.73 -5.35
N ASP A 313 -0.60 13.04 -6.50
CA ASP A 313 -0.23 14.19 -7.33
C ASP A 313 -0.66 15.54 -6.71
N GLY A 314 -1.34 15.51 -5.57
CA GLY A 314 -1.90 16.67 -4.87
C GLY A 314 -3.07 17.32 -5.59
N LYS A 315 -3.71 16.63 -6.53
CA LYS A 315 -4.96 17.09 -7.17
C LYS A 315 -6.16 16.55 -6.42
N VAL A 316 -7.17 17.39 -6.30
CA VAL A 316 -8.46 17.08 -5.69
C VAL A 316 -9.41 16.58 -6.77
N ARG A 317 -10.13 15.51 -6.46
CA ARG A 317 -11.09 14.86 -7.38
C ARG A 317 -12.35 14.44 -6.62
N GLU A 318 -13.49 14.49 -7.30
CA GLU A 318 -14.77 13.94 -6.80
C GLU A 318 -14.92 12.45 -7.16
N SER A 319 -14.18 11.97 -8.15
CA SER A 319 -14.16 10.56 -8.55
C SER A 319 -12.88 9.86 -8.09
N ARG A 320 -12.96 8.55 -7.89
CA ARG A 320 -11.80 7.71 -7.58
C ARG A 320 -11.87 6.39 -8.34
N ILE A 321 -10.71 5.77 -8.51
CA ILE A 321 -10.56 4.43 -9.05
C ILE A 321 -10.38 3.47 -7.86
N ILE A 322 -11.18 2.43 -7.80
CA ILE A 322 -11.22 1.50 -6.68
C ILE A 322 -10.81 0.11 -7.17
N PRO A 323 -9.65 -0.44 -6.77
CA PRO A 323 -9.34 -1.85 -6.97
C PRO A 323 -10.37 -2.72 -6.24
N MET A 324 -10.99 -3.68 -6.93
CA MET A 324 -12.05 -4.54 -6.39
C MET A 324 -11.58 -5.93 -5.99
N ALA A 325 -10.62 -6.48 -6.73
CA ALA A 325 -10.03 -7.78 -6.44
C ALA A 325 -8.64 -7.60 -5.82
N SER A 326 -8.36 -8.30 -4.71
CA SER A 326 -7.02 -8.32 -4.12
C SER A 326 -6.00 -9.01 -5.03
N ALA A 327 -4.72 -8.80 -4.74
CA ALA A 327 -3.64 -9.49 -5.43
C ALA A 327 -3.77 -11.01 -5.34
N SER A 328 -4.21 -11.53 -4.20
CA SER A 328 -4.43 -12.96 -3.97
C SER A 328 -5.54 -13.52 -4.85
N VAL A 329 -6.69 -12.83 -4.93
CA VAL A 329 -7.82 -13.23 -5.78
C VAL A 329 -7.43 -13.21 -7.27
N VAL A 330 -6.69 -12.19 -7.71
CA VAL A 330 -6.19 -12.13 -9.09
C VAL A 330 -5.22 -13.28 -9.36
N LYS A 331 -4.31 -13.57 -8.44
CA LYS A 331 -3.36 -14.69 -8.55
C LYS A 331 -4.08 -16.04 -8.62
N GLU A 332 -5.10 -16.28 -7.81
CA GLU A 332 -5.91 -17.51 -7.86
C GLU A 332 -6.54 -17.73 -9.24
N ASN A 333 -6.98 -16.66 -9.91
CA ASN A 333 -7.55 -16.74 -11.25
C ASN A 333 -6.50 -16.88 -12.35
N ILE A 334 -5.44 -16.06 -12.32
CA ILE A 334 -4.46 -15.93 -13.41
C ILE A 334 -3.25 -16.86 -13.22
N GLY A 335 -2.99 -17.31 -11.99
CA GLY A 335 -1.90 -18.23 -11.65
C GLY A 335 -0.61 -17.56 -11.18
N THR A 336 -0.51 -16.23 -11.18
CA THR A 336 0.70 -15.53 -10.75
C THR A 336 0.41 -14.14 -10.16
N TYR A 337 1.20 -13.72 -9.17
CA TYR A 337 1.23 -12.33 -8.71
C TYR A 337 1.91 -11.37 -9.71
N ARG A 338 2.73 -11.87 -10.63
CA ARG A 338 3.39 -11.07 -11.67
C ARG A 338 2.39 -10.66 -12.75
N THR A 339 1.42 -9.84 -12.34
CA THR A 339 0.29 -9.38 -13.15
C THR A 339 0.20 -7.87 -13.05
N LYS A 340 -0.04 -7.21 -14.19
CA LYS A 340 -0.13 -5.75 -14.27
C LYS A 340 -1.32 -5.36 -15.12
N LEU A 341 -2.10 -4.40 -14.63
CA LEU A 341 -3.22 -3.81 -15.33
C LEU A 341 -2.91 -2.35 -15.66
N VAL A 342 -3.06 -1.97 -16.93
CA VAL A 342 -3.11 -0.57 -17.34
C VAL A 342 -4.44 -0.28 -18.03
N PHE A 343 -4.90 0.95 -17.91
CA PHE A 343 -6.13 1.42 -18.55
C PHE A 343 -6.12 2.95 -18.66
N ARG A 344 -7.04 3.50 -19.43
CA ARG A 344 -7.28 4.93 -19.47
C ARG A 344 -8.30 5.31 -18.38
N ASN A 345 -8.00 6.31 -17.56
CA ASN A 345 -9.01 7.06 -16.85
C ASN A 345 -9.50 8.19 -17.77
N ASP A 346 -10.71 8.08 -18.30
CA ASP A 346 -11.21 9.05 -19.28
C ASP A 346 -11.58 10.41 -18.66
N ILE A 347 -11.85 10.46 -17.33
CA ILE A 347 -12.04 11.71 -16.58
C ILE A 347 -10.79 12.60 -16.64
N THR A 348 -9.60 12.00 -16.58
CA THR A 348 -8.33 12.73 -16.52
C THR A 348 -7.55 12.70 -17.82
N GLY A 349 -7.89 11.79 -18.74
CA GLY A 349 -7.13 11.51 -19.96
C GLY A 349 -5.81 10.75 -19.71
N ASN A 350 -5.54 10.31 -18.49
CA ASN A 350 -4.29 9.70 -18.08
C ASN A 350 -4.29 8.17 -18.27
N VAL A 351 -3.09 7.58 -18.37
CA VAL A 351 -2.89 6.15 -18.13
C VAL A 351 -2.92 5.91 -16.62
N ALA A 352 -3.78 4.99 -16.19
CA ALA A 352 -3.81 4.45 -14.84
C ALA A 352 -3.20 3.05 -14.81
N TYR A 353 -2.59 2.67 -13.69
CA TYR A 353 -1.79 1.47 -13.56
C TYR A 353 -1.93 0.84 -12.17
N ILE A 354 -2.09 -0.48 -12.14
CA ILE A 354 -2.08 -1.31 -10.93
C ILE A 354 -1.07 -2.43 -11.11
N ASP A 355 -0.24 -2.66 -10.10
CA ASP A 355 0.70 -3.77 -10.04
C ASP A 355 0.28 -4.74 -8.94
N TYR A 356 -0.16 -5.93 -9.33
CA TYR A 356 -0.61 -6.97 -8.40
C TYR A 356 0.52 -7.71 -7.68
N VAL A 357 1.77 -7.39 -7.99
CA VAL A 357 2.92 -7.80 -7.17
C VAL A 357 2.86 -7.19 -5.76
N ASN A 358 2.25 -6.01 -5.64
CA ASN A 358 2.08 -5.35 -4.35
C ASN A 358 0.89 -5.95 -3.60
N GLY A 359 1.08 -6.35 -2.36
CA GLY A 359 0.02 -6.88 -1.50
C GLY A 359 -1.08 -5.87 -1.22
N THR A 360 -0.72 -4.59 -1.14
CA THR A 360 -1.65 -3.47 -1.08
C THR A 360 -1.81 -2.86 -2.45
N LEU A 361 -3.04 -2.87 -2.97
CA LEU A 361 -3.32 -2.31 -4.27
C LEU A 361 -3.56 -0.81 -4.18
N PHE A 362 -2.85 -0.09 -5.00
CA PHE A 362 -3.04 1.35 -5.19
C PHE A 362 -2.93 1.69 -6.68
N VAL A 363 -3.59 2.77 -7.08
CA VAL A 363 -3.62 3.20 -8.47
C VAL A 363 -2.59 4.29 -8.69
N THR A 364 -1.69 4.07 -9.65
CA THR A 364 -0.78 5.11 -10.12
C THR A 364 -1.34 5.71 -11.41
N GLU A 365 -1.64 7.00 -11.40
CA GLU A 365 -1.99 7.76 -12.60
C GLU A 365 -0.80 8.56 -13.10
N TYR A 366 -0.55 8.47 -14.40
CA TYR A 366 0.51 9.23 -15.05
C TYR A 366 -0.05 10.47 -15.73
N ALA A 367 0.15 11.62 -15.11
CA ALA A 367 -0.25 12.92 -15.65
C ALA A 367 0.75 13.40 -16.73
N ASP A 368 0.80 12.71 -17.84
CA ASP A 368 1.55 13.16 -19.02
C ASP A 368 0.83 14.34 -19.70
N SER A 369 1.55 15.13 -20.48
CA SER A 369 1.01 16.35 -21.10
C SER A 369 0.02 16.10 -22.26
N ALA A 370 -0.26 14.85 -22.61
CA ALA A 370 -1.12 14.44 -23.71
C ALA A 370 -2.08 13.36 -23.25
N ASP A 371 -3.30 13.40 -23.75
CA ASP A 371 -4.28 12.33 -23.58
C ASP A 371 -3.72 10.98 -24.02
N ALA A 372 -4.03 9.92 -23.31
CA ALA A 372 -3.54 8.57 -23.59
C ALA A 372 -4.67 7.64 -23.98
N TYR A 373 -4.54 7.00 -25.13
CA TYR A 373 -5.49 6.04 -25.68
C TYR A 373 -4.79 4.72 -25.98
N HIS A 374 -5.52 3.60 -25.83
CA HIS A 374 -5.05 2.25 -26.13
C HIS A 374 -3.68 1.93 -25.52
N PRO A 375 -3.54 2.03 -24.21
CA PRO A 375 -2.31 1.62 -23.56
C PRO A 375 -2.09 0.10 -23.74
N ASP A 376 -0.85 -0.29 -24.04
CA ASP A 376 -0.45 -1.67 -24.23
C ASP A 376 0.87 -1.95 -23.52
N ILE A 377 0.92 -3.03 -22.70
CA ILE A 377 2.09 -3.36 -21.87
C ILE A 377 3.11 -4.14 -22.68
N SER A 378 4.40 -3.81 -22.52
CA SER A 378 5.49 -4.53 -23.18
C SER A 378 5.56 -6.00 -22.71
N PRO A 379 6.08 -6.91 -23.57
CA PRO A 379 6.16 -8.34 -23.24
C PRO A 379 6.90 -8.68 -21.95
N ASP A 380 7.85 -7.85 -21.54
CA ASP A 380 8.58 -7.98 -20.28
C ASP A 380 7.88 -7.33 -19.05
N GLY A 381 6.69 -6.73 -19.26
CA GLY A 381 5.93 -6.08 -18.20
C GLY A 381 6.50 -4.77 -17.66
N ARG A 382 7.52 -4.19 -18.30
CA ARG A 382 8.25 -3.01 -17.76
C ARG A 382 7.80 -1.68 -18.35
N LEU A 383 7.23 -1.69 -19.54
CA LEU A 383 6.89 -0.48 -20.28
C LEU A 383 5.41 -0.49 -20.66
N VAL A 384 4.85 0.69 -20.87
CA VAL A 384 3.55 0.88 -21.54
C VAL A 384 3.72 1.77 -22.75
N ALA A 385 3.15 1.37 -23.88
CA ALA A 385 2.98 2.21 -25.07
C ALA A 385 1.53 2.69 -25.15
N TYR A 386 1.31 3.93 -25.54
CA TYR A 386 -0.03 4.49 -25.78
C TYR A 386 -0.01 5.50 -26.92
N SER A 387 -1.17 5.75 -27.53
CA SER A 387 -1.36 6.77 -28.56
C SER A 387 -2.05 8.03 -28.00
N THR A 388 -1.90 9.16 -28.69
CA THR A 388 -2.44 10.47 -28.21
C THR A 388 -3.73 10.90 -28.88
N GLY A 389 -4.26 10.11 -29.79
CA GLY A 389 -5.52 10.40 -30.49
C GLY A 389 -6.44 9.21 -30.47
N MET A 390 -7.73 9.49 -30.26
CA MET A 390 -8.78 8.51 -30.46
C MET A 390 -8.90 8.16 -31.95
N GLU A 391 -9.04 6.88 -32.25
CA GLU A 391 -9.24 6.37 -33.59
C GLU A 391 -10.53 6.92 -34.24
N GLY A 392 -10.47 7.16 -35.52
CA GLY A 392 -11.60 7.61 -36.30
C GLY A 392 -12.02 9.07 -36.11
N LEU A 393 -11.38 9.81 -35.24
CA LEU A 393 -11.57 11.25 -35.03
C LEU A 393 -10.44 12.04 -35.73
N SER A 394 -10.75 13.25 -36.19
CA SER A 394 -9.77 14.12 -36.83
C SER A 394 -8.71 14.59 -35.83
N GLY A 395 -7.44 14.34 -36.14
CA GLY A 395 -6.33 14.80 -35.34
C GLY A 395 -5.04 14.04 -35.63
N LYS A 396 -3.93 14.59 -35.16
CA LYS A 396 -2.62 13.91 -35.23
C LYS A 396 -2.44 13.05 -33.99
N SER A 397 -2.37 11.74 -34.22
CA SER A 397 -1.99 10.78 -33.18
C SER A 397 -0.51 10.43 -33.29
N THR A 398 0.14 10.23 -32.15
CA THR A 398 1.51 9.71 -32.07
C THR A 398 1.64 8.75 -30.90
N ILE A 399 2.67 7.93 -30.89
CA ILE A 399 2.92 6.93 -29.86
C ILE A 399 3.93 7.46 -28.86
N TYR A 400 3.65 7.22 -27.59
CA TYR A 400 4.57 7.40 -26.50
C TYR A 400 4.83 6.08 -25.79
N ILE A 401 6.01 5.94 -25.21
CA ILE A 401 6.41 4.83 -24.32
C ILE A 401 6.88 5.39 -23.02
N ARG A 402 6.52 4.78 -21.93
CA ARG A 402 7.03 5.08 -20.60
C ARG A 402 7.23 3.83 -19.76
N PRO A 403 8.12 3.87 -18.73
CA PRO A 403 8.20 2.83 -17.72
C PRO A 403 6.93 2.75 -16.87
N LEU A 404 6.55 1.51 -16.51
CA LEU A 404 5.58 1.22 -15.46
C LEU A 404 6.30 1.21 -14.11
N SER A 405 6.43 2.37 -13.50
CA SER A 405 7.09 2.56 -12.21
C SER A 405 6.51 3.77 -11.49
N PHE A 406 6.75 3.87 -10.18
CA PHE A 406 6.30 5.02 -9.38
C PHE A 406 7.10 6.29 -9.63
N SER A 407 8.23 6.21 -10.32
CA SER A 407 9.07 7.38 -10.61
C SER A 407 8.50 8.18 -11.77
N SER A 408 8.54 9.51 -11.65
CA SER A 408 8.15 10.45 -12.71
C SER A 408 9.20 10.50 -13.82
N THR A 409 9.17 9.54 -14.75
CA THR A 409 9.99 9.57 -15.95
C THR A 409 9.23 10.20 -17.11
N LYS A 410 9.90 11.01 -17.92
CA LYS A 410 9.27 11.57 -19.13
C LYS A 410 9.02 10.47 -20.17
N PRO A 411 7.85 10.44 -20.81
CA PRO A 411 7.58 9.49 -21.86
C PRO A 411 8.45 9.76 -23.10
N ILE A 412 8.81 8.69 -23.81
CA ILE A 412 9.60 8.73 -25.05
C ILE A 412 8.64 8.75 -26.24
N LYS A 413 8.74 9.77 -27.06
CA LYS A 413 7.87 9.99 -28.22
C LYS A 413 8.41 9.32 -29.49
N LEU A 414 7.53 8.67 -30.26
CA LEU A 414 7.81 8.25 -31.62
C LEU A 414 7.84 9.50 -32.55
N ASN A 415 9.03 9.87 -32.98
CA ASN A 415 9.24 11.10 -33.75
C ASN A 415 9.04 10.86 -35.26
N ILE A 416 7.78 10.84 -35.72
CA ILE A 416 7.40 10.72 -37.10
C ILE A 416 6.41 11.82 -37.51
N LYS A 417 6.36 12.16 -38.83
CA LYS A 417 5.41 13.14 -39.37
C LYS A 417 4.01 12.57 -39.62
N ALA A 418 3.92 11.26 -39.87
CA ALA A 418 2.68 10.54 -40.12
C ALA A 418 1.93 10.22 -38.82
N ASN A 419 0.62 9.94 -38.92
CA ASN A 419 -0.16 9.46 -37.79
C ASN A 419 0.28 8.05 -37.35
N ALA A 420 0.25 7.79 -36.06
CA ALA A 420 0.47 6.49 -35.44
C ALA A 420 -0.54 6.30 -34.30
N SER A 421 -1.39 5.27 -34.41
CA SER A 421 -2.48 4.99 -33.46
C SER A 421 -2.49 3.51 -33.11
N ILE A 422 -3.06 3.21 -31.95
CA ILE A 422 -3.30 1.87 -31.41
C ILE A 422 -2.02 1.04 -31.43
N PRO A 423 -1.06 1.34 -30.56
CA PRO A 423 0.18 0.56 -30.44
C PRO A 423 -0.12 -0.85 -29.92
N ARG A 424 0.61 -1.85 -30.46
CA ARG A 424 0.60 -3.22 -29.97
C ARG A 424 2.04 -3.72 -29.90
N TRP A 425 2.48 -4.13 -28.70
CA TRP A 425 3.78 -4.74 -28.55
C TRP A 425 3.84 -6.13 -29.16
N ARG A 426 5.00 -6.49 -29.64
CA ARG A 426 5.24 -7.79 -30.23
C ARG A 426 6.72 -8.15 -30.17
N VAL A 427 7.02 -9.44 -29.97
CA VAL A 427 8.37 -10.01 -30.14
C VAL A 427 8.42 -10.75 -31.47
N LEU A 428 9.42 -10.48 -32.29
CA LEU A 428 9.65 -11.15 -33.55
C LEU A 428 10.45 -12.46 -33.33
N GLU A 429 10.42 -13.38 -34.28
CA GLU A 429 11.19 -14.63 -34.23
C GLU A 429 12.69 -14.45 -33.98
N ASN A 430 13.27 -13.33 -34.43
CA ASN A 430 14.67 -12.99 -34.19
C ASN A 430 14.93 -12.34 -32.81
N GLY A 431 13.93 -12.30 -31.92
CA GLY A 431 14.02 -11.71 -30.58
C GLY A 431 13.86 -10.19 -30.54
N ASP A 432 13.67 -9.51 -31.68
CA ASP A 432 13.46 -8.06 -31.68
C ASP A 432 12.10 -7.69 -31.11
N THR A 433 12.07 -6.77 -30.15
CA THR A 433 10.83 -6.16 -29.67
C THR A 433 10.42 -5.01 -30.56
N VAL A 434 9.20 -5.09 -31.08
CA VAL A 434 8.63 -4.07 -31.98
C VAL A 434 7.26 -3.61 -31.47
N ILE A 435 6.85 -2.43 -31.92
CA ILE A 435 5.48 -1.95 -31.78
C ILE A 435 4.85 -1.94 -33.16
N VAL A 436 3.75 -2.67 -33.29
CA VAL A 436 2.85 -2.59 -34.46
C VAL A 436 1.87 -1.46 -34.22
N TYR A 437 1.58 -0.67 -35.23
CA TYR A 437 0.63 0.44 -35.13
C TYR A 437 -0.01 0.69 -36.49
N VAL A 438 -1.10 1.45 -36.50
CA VAL A 438 -1.83 1.80 -37.71
C VAL A 438 -1.79 3.30 -38.01
N SER A 439 -1.88 3.68 -39.29
CA SER A 439 -1.92 5.09 -39.66
C SER A 439 -3.25 5.77 -39.33
N ASP A 440 -4.33 5.00 -39.22
CA ASP A 440 -5.67 5.40 -38.81
C ASP A 440 -6.53 4.13 -38.64
N ALA A 441 -7.31 4.06 -37.55
CA ALA A 441 -8.20 2.93 -37.26
C ALA A 441 -9.70 3.23 -37.51
N GLY A 442 -10.01 4.24 -38.32
CA GLY A 442 -11.38 4.62 -38.63
C GLY A 442 -12.15 3.55 -39.40
N ASN A 443 -13.37 3.88 -39.77
CA ASN A 443 -14.34 3.00 -40.42
C ASN A 443 -13.72 2.16 -41.55
N ASN A 444 -13.76 0.82 -41.39
CA ASN A 444 -13.22 -0.16 -42.31
C ASN A 444 -14.29 -0.79 -43.26
N LYS A 445 -15.51 -0.24 -43.33
CA LYS A 445 -16.60 -0.79 -44.16
C LYS A 445 -16.26 -0.73 -45.63
N GLU A 446 -15.88 0.43 -46.11
CA GLU A 446 -15.52 0.64 -47.51
C GLU A 446 -14.08 0.18 -47.81
N THR A 447 -13.93 -0.78 -48.70
CA THR A 447 -12.64 -1.42 -49.00
C THR A 447 -11.58 -0.44 -49.53
N SER A 448 -11.96 0.55 -50.34
CA SER A 448 -11.03 1.57 -50.86
C SER A 448 -10.51 2.46 -49.74
N SER A 449 -11.39 2.94 -48.85
CA SER A 449 -11.02 3.73 -47.69
C SER A 449 -10.14 2.92 -46.74
N PHE A 450 -10.49 1.69 -46.46
CA PHE A 450 -9.70 0.80 -45.62
C PHE A 450 -8.28 0.58 -46.16
N LYS A 451 -8.15 0.31 -47.48
CA LYS A 451 -6.85 0.10 -48.14
C LYS A 451 -6.01 1.36 -48.30
N SER A 452 -6.58 2.54 -48.16
CA SER A 452 -5.82 3.80 -48.10
C SER A 452 -5.06 3.98 -46.81
N LYS A 453 -5.39 3.22 -45.76
CA LYS A 453 -4.69 3.16 -44.50
C LYS A 453 -3.62 2.06 -44.55
N SER A 454 -2.75 2.00 -43.55
CA SER A 454 -1.66 1.02 -43.52
C SER A 454 -1.29 0.61 -42.10
N THR A 455 -0.77 -0.60 -41.98
CA THR A 455 -0.20 -1.18 -40.77
C THR A 455 1.32 -1.08 -40.85
N TRP A 456 1.92 -0.62 -39.75
CA TRP A 456 3.34 -0.34 -39.65
C TRP A 456 3.91 -1.07 -38.44
N GLN A 457 5.23 -1.22 -38.42
CA GLN A 457 5.96 -1.61 -37.20
C GLN A 457 7.20 -0.74 -37.00
N VAL A 458 7.61 -0.57 -35.75
CA VAL A 458 8.84 0.10 -35.38
C VAL A 458 9.54 -0.69 -34.29
N LYS A 459 10.85 -0.92 -34.43
CA LYS A 459 11.67 -1.56 -33.40
C LYS A 459 11.86 -0.59 -32.24
N TYR A 460 11.81 -1.13 -31.03
CA TYR A 460 12.16 -0.40 -29.82
C TYR A 460 13.24 -1.17 -29.06
N ALA A 461 14.39 -0.55 -28.85
CA ALA A 461 15.50 -1.15 -28.14
C ALA A 461 16.35 -0.06 -27.44
N GLN A 462 16.88 -0.36 -26.27
CA GLN A 462 17.77 0.52 -25.50
C GLN A 462 17.20 1.95 -25.31
N GLY A 463 15.90 2.05 -25.05
CA GLY A 463 15.24 3.35 -24.81
C GLY A 463 15.02 4.19 -26.08
N ARG A 464 15.09 3.61 -27.29
CA ARG A 464 14.99 4.35 -28.56
C ARG A 464 14.12 3.63 -29.59
N PHE A 465 13.37 4.40 -30.36
CA PHE A 465 12.70 3.93 -31.55
C PHE A 465 13.66 3.82 -32.74
N GLY A 466 13.53 2.72 -33.48
CA GLY A 466 14.17 2.56 -34.79
C GLY A 466 13.42 3.28 -35.91
N VAL A 467 13.71 2.91 -37.16
CA VAL A 467 13.01 3.44 -38.36
C VAL A 467 11.73 2.65 -38.56
N PRO A 468 10.56 3.31 -38.67
CA PRO A 468 9.31 2.63 -38.99
C PRO A 468 9.30 1.96 -40.35
N LYS A 469 8.75 0.75 -40.38
CA LYS A 469 8.60 -0.05 -41.61
C LYS A 469 7.11 -0.31 -41.87
N LYS A 470 6.62 0.03 -43.07
CA LYS A 470 5.28 -0.35 -43.49
C LYS A 470 5.24 -1.87 -43.75
N LEU A 471 4.22 -2.53 -43.18
CA LEU A 471 4.01 -3.96 -43.37
C LEU A 471 3.10 -4.24 -44.56
N PHE A 472 1.94 -3.60 -44.62
CA PHE A 472 0.95 -3.75 -45.68
C PHE A 472 -0.12 -2.65 -45.63
N ASP A 473 -0.95 -2.59 -46.71
CA ASP A 473 -2.13 -1.72 -46.75
C ASP A 473 -3.28 -2.31 -45.92
N GLY A 474 -4.13 -1.43 -45.42
CA GLY A 474 -5.17 -1.73 -44.42
C GLY A 474 -4.73 -1.52 -42.99
N ALA A 475 -5.64 -1.02 -42.15
CA ALA A 475 -5.39 -0.75 -40.72
C ALA A 475 -5.79 -1.98 -39.87
N TYR A 476 -4.85 -2.86 -39.62
CA TYR A 476 -5.05 -4.07 -38.83
C TYR A 476 -4.58 -3.85 -37.37
N HIS A 477 -5.45 -3.26 -36.56
CA HIS A 477 -5.14 -2.86 -35.18
C HIS A 477 -5.49 -3.90 -34.11
N GLY A 478 -6.23 -4.96 -34.44
CA GLY A 478 -6.62 -6.02 -33.49
C GLY A 478 -5.51 -7.03 -33.22
N GLY A 479 -4.36 -6.91 -33.87
CA GLY A 479 -3.17 -7.73 -33.66
C GLY A 479 -2.70 -8.49 -34.89
N ILE A 480 -1.44 -8.97 -34.83
CA ILE A 480 -0.79 -9.86 -35.81
C ILE A 480 -0.33 -11.10 -35.02
N SER A 481 -0.67 -12.30 -35.52
CA SER A 481 -0.26 -13.56 -34.89
C SER A 481 1.26 -13.72 -34.87
N ASP A 482 1.77 -14.42 -33.85
CA ASP A 482 3.22 -14.57 -33.63
C ASP A 482 3.92 -15.24 -34.82
N ASP A 483 3.24 -16.17 -35.49
CA ASP A 483 3.72 -16.84 -36.70
C ASP A 483 3.55 -16.01 -37.99
N ASN A 484 3.15 -14.75 -37.92
CA ASN A 484 2.95 -13.86 -39.08
C ASN A 484 1.97 -14.36 -40.17
N THR A 485 0.99 -15.21 -39.81
CA THR A 485 0.04 -15.77 -40.77
C THR A 485 -1.33 -15.12 -40.78
N LEU A 486 -1.69 -14.43 -39.65
CA LEU A 486 -2.99 -13.78 -39.46
C LEU A 486 -2.83 -12.36 -38.91
N ALA A 487 -3.56 -11.42 -39.49
CA ALA A 487 -3.78 -10.08 -38.91
C ALA A 487 -5.28 -9.77 -38.91
N VAL A 488 -5.79 -9.15 -37.86
CA VAL A 488 -7.22 -8.88 -37.67
C VAL A 488 -7.51 -7.43 -37.34
N THR A 489 -8.73 -7.00 -37.63
CA THR A 489 -9.23 -5.67 -37.29
C THR A 489 -10.76 -5.65 -37.26
N GLY A 490 -11.32 -4.72 -36.47
CA GLY A 490 -12.76 -4.49 -36.38
C GLY A 490 -13.07 -3.05 -36.02
N ALA A 491 -13.40 -2.24 -36.99
CA ALA A 491 -13.84 -0.86 -36.82
C ALA A 491 -15.18 -0.56 -37.50
N ARG A 492 -15.86 -1.54 -37.96
CA ARG A 492 -17.23 -1.73 -38.46
C ARG A 492 -17.42 -3.15 -38.95
N LEU A 493 -16.44 -3.73 -39.63
CA LEU A 493 -16.47 -5.12 -40.11
C LEU A 493 -15.29 -5.87 -39.48
N LEU A 494 -15.53 -7.12 -39.13
CA LEU A 494 -14.47 -8.04 -38.75
C LEU A 494 -13.71 -8.45 -40.03
N ARG A 495 -12.50 -7.89 -40.16
CA ARG A 495 -11.63 -8.18 -41.31
C ARG A 495 -10.40 -8.96 -40.88
N ALA A 496 -10.02 -9.91 -41.66
CA ALA A 496 -8.80 -10.69 -41.48
C ALA A 496 -7.91 -10.61 -42.73
N ARG A 497 -6.60 -10.54 -42.53
CA ARG A 497 -5.59 -10.71 -43.56
C ARG A 497 -4.85 -12.01 -43.28
N ILE A 498 -4.89 -12.92 -44.24
CA ILE A 498 -4.37 -14.27 -44.10
C ILE A 498 -3.21 -14.44 -45.07
N ALA A 499 -2.05 -14.88 -44.60
CA ALA A 499 -0.90 -15.21 -45.44
C ALA A 499 -1.24 -16.39 -46.38
N ASN A 500 -0.79 -16.34 -47.62
CA ASN A 500 -0.90 -17.47 -48.52
C ASN A 500 0.06 -18.59 -48.05
N SER A 501 -0.21 -19.84 -48.46
CA SER A 501 0.67 -20.96 -48.09
C SER A 501 2.12 -20.67 -48.51
N GLY A 502 3.07 -20.72 -47.58
CA GLY A 502 4.48 -20.37 -47.80
C GLY A 502 4.76 -18.90 -48.10
N GLY A 503 3.74 -18.01 -48.01
CA GLY A 503 3.85 -16.56 -48.22
C GLY A 503 3.90 -15.75 -46.94
N THR A 504 3.88 -14.44 -47.08
CA THR A 504 3.87 -13.47 -45.98
C THR A 504 2.54 -12.70 -45.91
N LEU A 505 2.26 -12.05 -44.81
CA LEU A 505 1.11 -11.14 -44.66
C LEU A 505 1.16 -10.00 -45.70
N ALA A 506 2.34 -9.55 -46.17
CA ALA A 506 2.47 -8.53 -47.21
C ALA A 506 1.79 -8.95 -48.52
N SER A 507 1.90 -10.22 -48.91
CA SER A 507 1.25 -10.83 -50.08
C SER A 507 -0.07 -11.54 -49.73
N GLY A 508 -0.55 -11.43 -48.48
CA GLY A 508 -1.72 -12.13 -47.97
C GLY A 508 -3.05 -11.64 -48.57
N ARG A 509 -4.08 -12.45 -48.36
CA ARG A 509 -5.44 -12.20 -48.83
C ARG A 509 -6.28 -11.54 -47.74
N ASP A 510 -7.01 -10.48 -48.10
CA ASP A 510 -8.01 -9.85 -47.20
C ASP A 510 -9.34 -10.61 -47.33
N THR A 511 -10.00 -10.83 -46.19
CA THR A 511 -11.32 -11.43 -46.10
C THR A 511 -12.17 -10.70 -45.04
N VAL A 512 -13.48 -10.81 -45.18
CA VAL A 512 -14.45 -10.31 -44.18
C VAL A 512 -15.07 -11.53 -43.53
N TRP A 513 -14.98 -11.55 -42.19
CA TRP A 513 -15.58 -12.59 -41.37
C TRP A 513 -16.94 -12.16 -40.86
N TYR A 514 -17.58 -13.00 -40.03
CA TYR A 514 -18.84 -12.73 -39.35
C TYR A 514 -19.98 -12.32 -40.35
N ASN A 515 -20.00 -12.95 -41.52
CA ASN A 515 -20.97 -12.68 -42.61
C ASN A 515 -21.09 -11.19 -43.04
N GLY A 516 -20.07 -10.37 -42.75
CA GLY A 516 -20.09 -8.93 -43.03
C GLY A 516 -21.01 -8.12 -42.12
N GLU A 517 -21.44 -8.68 -41.00
CA GLU A 517 -22.17 -7.97 -39.97
C GLU A 517 -21.25 -7.05 -39.17
N GLN A 518 -21.85 -6.08 -38.46
CA GLN A 518 -21.07 -5.09 -37.72
C GLN A 518 -20.36 -5.70 -36.52
N ALA A 519 -19.07 -5.38 -36.39
CA ALA A 519 -18.20 -5.83 -35.30
C ALA A 519 -17.18 -4.74 -34.97
N CYS A 520 -16.81 -4.65 -33.68
CA CYS A 520 -15.80 -3.71 -33.14
C CYS A 520 -14.95 -4.36 -32.06
N ASN A 521 -13.98 -3.61 -31.54
CA ASN A 521 -13.14 -3.99 -30.41
C ASN A 521 -12.49 -5.38 -30.57
N VAL A 522 -11.79 -5.56 -31.68
CA VAL A 522 -11.19 -6.83 -32.09
C VAL A 522 -9.83 -7.00 -31.40
N SER A 523 -9.63 -8.14 -30.76
CA SER A 523 -8.36 -8.53 -30.13
C SER A 523 -7.98 -9.95 -30.54
N LEU A 524 -6.70 -10.14 -30.89
CA LEU A 524 -6.13 -11.44 -31.29
C LEU A 524 -5.35 -12.05 -30.13
N ALA A 525 -5.59 -13.32 -29.79
CA ALA A 525 -4.83 -14.04 -28.79
C ALA A 525 -3.38 -14.28 -29.24
N HIS A 526 -2.45 -14.05 -28.31
CA HIS A 526 -0.99 -14.27 -28.48
C HIS A 526 -0.50 -15.58 -27.85
N ASP A 527 -1.39 -16.54 -27.65
CA ASP A 527 -1.14 -17.86 -27.07
C ASP A 527 -0.94 -18.98 -28.10
N GLY A 528 -0.70 -18.62 -29.33
CA GLY A 528 -0.57 -19.55 -30.45
C GLY A 528 -1.88 -20.08 -31.02
N THR A 529 -3.02 -19.90 -30.34
CA THR A 529 -4.34 -20.40 -30.80
C THR A 529 -4.94 -19.58 -31.92
N LYS A 530 -4.52 -18.31 -32.06
CA LYS A 530 -5.07 -17.34 -33.06
C LYS A 530 -6.57 -17.11 -32.92
N ARG A 531 -7.13 -17.27 -31.70
CA ARG A 531 -8.52 -16.93 -31.43
C ARG A 531 -8.71 -15.43 -31.49
N VAL A 532 -9.89 -15.01 -31.95
CA VAL A 532 -10.20 -13.60 -32.10
C VAL A 532 -11.43 -13.26 -31.28
N ALA A 533 -11.28 -12.39 -30.31
CA ALA A 533 -12.37 -11.83 -29.53
C ALA A 533 -12.87 -10.54 -30.17
N PHE A 534 -14.18 -10.29 -30.13
CA PHE A 534 -14.79 -9.08 -30.66
C PHE A 534 -16.18 -8.84 -30.06
N LEU A 535 -16.68 -7.63 -30.23
CA LEU A 535 -18.02 -7.24 -29.82
C LEU A 535 -18.89 -7.00 -31.09
N ASP A 536 -20.16 -7.37 -30.99
CA ASP A 536 -21.11 -7.14 -32.09
C ASP A 536 -22.30 -6.26 -31.64
N PHE A 537 -23.18 -5.99 -32.56
CA PHE A 537 -24.31 -5.08 -32.38
C PHE A 537 -25.66 -5.86 -32.37
N GLY A 538 -25.65 -7.06 -31.79
CA GLY A 538 -26.83 -7.95 -31.78
C GLY A 538 -27.13 -8.51 -33.19
N GLY A 539 -26.06 -8.90 -33.92
CA GLY A 539 -26.16 -9.38 -35.29
C GLY A 539 -26.90 -10.73 -35.40
N LYS A 540 -27.45 -11.01 -36.58
CA LYS A 540 -28.17 -12.26 -36.86
C LYS A 540 -27.28 -13.49 -36.69
N THR A 541 -26.02 -13.37 -37.09
CA THR A 541 -25.03 -14.46 -37.00
C THR A 541 -24.77 -14.82 -35.53
N GLY A 542 -24.56 -13.84 -34.67
CA GLY A 542 -24.38 -14.04 -33.23
C GLY A 542 -25.64 -14.58 -32.55
N ALA A 543 -26.81 -13.98 -32.82
CA ALA A 543 -28.09 -14.43 -32.31
C ALA A 543 -28.39 -15.89 -32.67
N LYS A 544 -28.08 -16.30 -33.92
CA LYS A 544 -28.21 -17.69 -34.35
C LYS A 544 -27.25 -18.63 -33.59
N PHE A 545 -26.03 -18.17 -33.33
CA PHE A 545 -25.03 -18.96 -32.60
C PHE A 545 -25.42 -19.14 -31.14
N VAL A 546 -25.90 -18.08 -30.49
CA VAL A 546 -26.33 -18.07 -29.06
C VAL A 546 -27.67 -18.80 -28.89
N GLY A 547 -28.55 -18.76 -29.90
CA GLY A 547 -29.92 -19.32 -29.87
C GLY A 547 -30.99 -18.33 -29.39
N GLU A 548 -30.63 -17.06 -29.16
CA GLU A 548 -31.51 -15.99 -28.72
C GLU A 548 -31.08 -14.62 -29.28
N SER A 549 -31.99 -13.68 -29.30
CA SER A 549 -31.69 -12.29 -29.68
C SER A 549 -31.12 -11.55 -28.44
N TYR A 550 -30.16 -10.68 -28.63
CA TYR A 550 -29.53 -9.85 -27.62
C TYR A 550 -29.22 -8.45 -28.18
N ARG A 551 -28.93 -7.49 -27.28
CA ARG A 551 -28.67 -6.10 -27.69
C ARG A 551 -27.19 -5.90 -27.96
N THR A 552 -26.86 -4.69 -28.43
CA THR A 552 -25.49 -4.25 -28.74
C THR A 552 -24.56 -4.54 -27.54
N HIS A 553 -23.44 -5.21 -27.83
CA HIS A 553 -22.37 -5.50 -26.88
C HIS A 553 -22.76 -6.33 -25.63
N GLU A 554 -23.92 -6.94 -25.62
CA GLU A 554 -24.31 -7.86 -24.53
C GLU A 554 -23.58 -9.22 -24.60
N ARG A 555 -22.91 -9.49 -25.70
CA ARG A 555 -22.10 -10.71 -25.88
C ARG A 555 -20.69 -10.38 -26.30
N LEU A 556 -19.72 -10.99 -25.61
CA LEU A 556 -18.35 -11.09 -26.08
C LEU A 556 -18.24 -12.36 -26.93
N LEU A 557 -17.96 -12.20 -28.20
CA LEU A 557 -17.89 -13.29 -29.18
C LEU A 557 -16.44 -13.68 -29.45
N ILE A 558 -16.19 -14.98 -29.65
CA ILE A 558 -14.87 -15.51 -29.96
C ILE A 558 -14.96 -16.41 -31.20
N THR A 559 -14.04 -16.17 -32.14
CA THR A 559 -13.84 -17.06 -33.30
C THR A 559 -12.53 -17.85 -33.18
N ASP A 560 -12.46 -18.96 -33.92
CA ASP A 560 -11.19 -19.63 -34.24
C ASP A 560 -10.41 -18.86 -35.35
N SER A 561 -9.21 -19.36 -35.69
CA SER A 561 -8.33 -18.78 -36.70
C SER A 561 -8.89 -18.73 -38.12
N THR A 562 -10.06 -19.34 -38.35
CA THR A 562 -10.77 -19.33 -39.65
C THR A 562 -11.93 -18.34 -39.70
N GLY A 563 -12.26 -17.73 -38.58
CA GLY A 563 -13.39 -16.81 -38.40
C GLY A 563 -14.71 -17.48 -38.02
N ARG A 564 -14.69 -18.78 -37.69
CA ARG A 564 -15.88 -19.51 -37.21
C ARG A 564 -16.10 -19.21 -35.71
N LEU A 565 -17.31 -18.84 -35.32
CA LEU A 565 -17.69 -18.65 -33.91
C LEU A 565 -17.53 -19.95 -33.13
N ILE A 566 -16.86 -19.85 -31.97
CA ILE A 566 -16.61 -20.99 -31.09
C ILE A 566 -17.14 -20.71 -29.68
N LYS A 567 -17.31 -19.44 -29.28
CA LYS A 567 -17.82 -19.08 -27.95
C LYS A 567 -18.54 -17.74 -27.96
N ALA A 568 -19.50 -17.60 -27.04
CA ALA A 568 -20.16 -16.35 -26.67
C ALA A 568 -20.27 -16.28 -25.15
N ILE A 569 -19.93 -15.15 -24.57
CA ILE A 569 -19.96 -14.89 -23.13
C ILE A 569 -20.90 -13.72 -22.87
N ALA A 570 -21.86 -13.88 -21.97
CA ALA A 570 -22.81 -12.83 -21.64
C ALA A 570 -22.19 -11.77 -20.71
N ALA A 571 -22.52 -10.51 -20.94
CA ALA A 571 -22.26 -9.47 -19.94
C ALA A 571 -23.16 -9.70 -18.70
N PRO A 572 -22.74 -9.25 -17.51
CA PRO A 572 -23.61 -9.24 -16.33
C PRO A 572 -24.89 -8.43 -16.57
N GLU A 573 -25.95 -8.77 -15.87
CA GLU A 573 -27.21 -8.05 -15.95
C GLU A 573 -27.03 -6.55 -15.68
N GLY A 574 -27.63 -5.71 -16.52
CA GLY A 574 -27.52 -4.25 -16.45
C GLY A 574 -26.25 -3.68 -17.08
N PHE A 575 -25.38 -4.52 -17.67
CA PHE A 575 -24.13 -4.10 -18.30
C PHE A 575 -24.03 -4.54 -19.77
N SER A 576 -23.16 -3.89 -20.50
CA SER A 576 -22.66 -4.33 -21.80
C SER A 576 -21.14 -4.25 -21.83
N PHE A 577 -20.49 -5.09 -22.63
CA PHE A 577 -19.03 -5.01 -22.82
C PHE A 577 -18.63 -3.79 -23.66
N ASP A 578 -17.45 -3.24 -23.38
CA ASP A 578 -16.73 -2.33 -24.25
C ASP A 578 -15.22 -2.57 -24.10
N HIS A 579 -14.44 -2.28 -25.14
CA HIS A 579 -12.97 -2.44 -25.16
C HIS A 579 -12.45 -3.72 -24.49
N SER A 580 -12.54 -4.83 -25.20
CA SER A 580 -12.05 -6.14 -24.74
C SER A 580 -10.71 -6.50 -25.36
N GLU A 581 -9.75 -6.97 -24.53
CA GLU A 581 -8.43 -7.41 -24.96
C GLU A 581 -8.06 -8.76 -24.35
N TRP A 582 -7.45 -9.63 -25.16
CA TRP A 582 -6.84 -10.82 -24.62
C TRP A 582 -5.74 -10.46 -23.62
N VAL A 583 -5.70 -11.18 -22.50
CA VAL A 583 -4.60 -11.07 -21.55
C VAL A 583 -3.32 -11.50 -22.24
N LEU A 584 -2.29 -10.66 -22.15
CA LEU A 584 -0.99 -10.93 -22.77
C LEU A 584 -0.33 -12.13 -22.10
N SER A 585 -0.30 -13.24 -22.78
CA SER A 585 0.31 -14.52 -22.40
C SER A 585 0.73 -15.27 -23.67
N HIS A 586 1.89 -15.92 -23.61
CA HIS A 586 2.41 -16.75 -24.70
C HIS A 586 2.21 -18.26 -24.44
N VAL A 587 1.61 -18.62 -23.30
CA VAL A 587 1.29 -20.02 -22.96
C VAL A 587 -0.08 -20.36 -23.50
N GLY A 588 -0.14 -21.29 -24.45
CA GLY A 588 -1.38 -21.70 -25.11
C GLY A 588 -2.26 -22.59 -24.24
N ASP A 589 -3.52 -22.16 -24.12
CA ASP A 589 -4.62 -23.03 -23.67
C ASP A 589 -5.74 -22.95 -24.71
N ALA A 590 -5.89 -23.99 -25.51
CA ALA A 590 -6.82 -24.03 -26.65
C ALA A 590 -8.30 -23.78 -26.25
N GLN A 591 -8.68 -24.00 -24.99
CA GLN A 591 -10.06 -23.83 -24.51
C GLN A 591 -10.20 -22.78 -23.39
N GLY A 592 -9.09 -22.35 -22.80
CA GLY A 592 -9.03 -21.41 -21.69
C GLY A 592 -8.51 -20.04 -22.09
N GLY A 593 -7.84 -19.38 -21.17
CA GLY A 593 -7.34 -18.01 -21.29
C GLY A 593 -8.28 -16.98 -20.71
N PHE A 594 -7.82 -15.73 -20.70
CA PHE A 594 -8.53 -14.64 -20.07
C PHE A 594 -8.64 -13.45 -21.01
N ILE A 595 -9.74 -12.71 -20.86
CA ILE A 595 -9.95 -11.43 -21.54
C ILE A 595 -10.19 -10.37 -20.46
N VAL A 596 -9.50 -9.22 -20.56
CA VAL A 596 -9.81 -8.04 -19.78
C VAL A 596 -10.77 -7.17 -20.59
N ALA A 597 -11.81 -6.65 -19.96
CA ALA A 597 -12.81 -5.83 -20.65
C ALA A 597 -13.33 -4.69 -19.76
N THR A 598 -13.75 -3.62 -20.40
CA THR A 598 -14.59 -2.58 -19.77
C THR A 598 -16.04 -3.03 -19.77
N LEU A 599 -16.78 -2.71 -18.73
CA LEU A 599 -18.24 -2.82 -18.66
C LEU A 599 -18.87 -1.43 -18.61
N THR A 600 -19.82 -1.22 -19.50
CA THR A 600 -20.67 -0.04 -19.57
C THR A 600 -21.98 -0.32 -18.86
N ASN A 601 -22.36 0.53 -17.92
CA ASN A 601 -23.61 0.41 -17.17
C ASN A 601 -24.83 0.97 -17.95
N ALA A 602 -26.02 0.84 -17.36
CA ALA A 602 -27.26 1.29 -18.00
C ALA A 602 -27.32 2.81 -18.29
N SER A 603 -26.55 3.64 -17.59
CA SER A 603 -26.43 5.08 -17.85
C SER A 603 -25.43 5.43 -18.93
N GLY A 604 -24.70 4.44 -19.47
CA GLY A 604 -23.68 4.60 -20.49
C GLY A 604 -22.28 4.88 -19.97
N ALA A 605 -22.05 4.88 -18.65
CA ALA A 605 -20.74 5.08 -18.05
C ALA A 605 -19.90 3.79 -18.07
N HIS A 606 -18.62 3.90 -18.39
CA HIS A 606 -17.64 2.81 -18.38
C HIS A 606 -17.15 2.56 -16.93
N SER A 607 -18.00 1.95 -16.13
CA SER A 607 -17.87 1.96 -14.65
C SER A 607 -17.02 0.84 -14.07
N LYS A 608 -16.66 -0.16 -14.88
CA LYS A 608 -15.87 -1.31 -14.40
C LYS A 608 -14.84 -1.79 -15.41
N ILE A 609 -13.73 -2.32 -14.89
CA ILE A 609 -12.85 -3.21 -15.63
C ILE A 609 -12.96 -4.59 -15.01
N VAL A 610 -13.14 -5.61 -15.85
CA VAL A 610 -13.36 -6.99 -15.43
C VAL A 610 -12.39 -7.95 -16.11
N LEU A 611 -12.13 -9.07 -15.43
CA LEU A 611 -11.45 -10.23 -15.98
C LEU A 611 -12.49 -11.29 -16.34
N VAL A 612 -12.50 -11.71 -17.59
CA VAL A 612 -13.40 -12.74 -18.12
C VAL A 612 -12.61 -14.02 -18.29
N ASN A 613 -12.98 -15.08 -17.60
CA ASN A 613 -12.44 -16.42 -17.81
C ASN A 613 -13.11 -17.05 -19.04
N VAL A 614 -12.36 -17.27 -20.09
CA VAL A 614 -12.92 -17.81 -21.34
C VAL A 614 -13.39 -19.25 -21.18
N LYS A 615 -12.81 -20.05 -20.28
CA LYS A 615 -13.14 -21.46 -20.08
C LYS A 615 -14.58 -21.66 -19.60
N ASP A 616 -14.98 -20.97 -18.56
CA ASP A 616 -16.29 -21.12 -17.91
C ASP A 616 -17.23 -19.92 -18.05
N GLY A 617 -16.71 -18.78 -18.53
CA GLY A 617 -17.44 -17.53 -18.69
C GLY A 617 -17.61 -16.73 -17.40
N SER A 618 -16.95 -17.11 -16.31
CA SER A 618 -16.97 -16.34 -15.05
C SER A 618 -16.31 -14.96 -15.24
N ILE A 619 -16.82 -13.99 -14.49
CA ILE A 619 -16.40 -12.58 -14.57
C ILE A 619 -16.01 -12.11 -13.18
N LEU A 620 -14.79 -11.59 -13.04
CA LEU A 620 -14.25 -11.01 -11.83
C LEU A 620 -14.10 -9.50 -11.99
N ASP A 621 -14.69 -8.72 -11.09
CA ASP A 621 -14.49 -7.27 -11.04
C ASP A 621 -13.05 -6.97 -10.60
N LEU A 622 -12.26 -6.31 -11.45
CA LEU A 622 -10.89 -5.89 -11.13
C LEU A 622 -10.86 -4.47 -10.57
N VAL A 623 -11.59 -3.54 -11.18
CA VAL A 623 -11.57 -2.12 -10.85
C VAL A 623 -12.94 -1.50 -11.08
N ASN A 624 -13.37 -0.63 -10.15
CA ASN A 624 -14.52 0.26 -10.31
C ASN A 624 -14.07 1.72 -10.43
N GLY A 625 -14.84 2.52 -11.17
CA GLY A 625 -14.62 3.97 -11.33
C GLY A 625 -15.71 4.60 -12.19
N ASP A 626 -15.58 5.88 -12.53
CA ASP A 626 -16.63 6.58 -13.28
C ASP A 626 -16.50 6.39 -14.78
N GLU A 627 -15.30 6.51 -15.35
CA GLU A 627 -15.02 6.36 -16.79
C GLU A 627 -13.67 5.67 -16.99
N LEU A 628 -13.67 4.35 -17.18
CA LEU A 628 -12.51 3.47 -17.32
C LEU A 628 -12.46 2.83 -18.70
N TRP A 629 -11.44 3.16 -19.49
CA TRP A 629 -11.35 2.75 -20.89
C TRP A 629 -10.07 2.00 -21.24
N HIS A 630 -10.09 1.26 -22.32
CA HIS A 630 -8.94 0.63 -22.98
C HIS A 630 -8.07 -0.19 -22.03
N PRO A 631 -8.60 -1.19 -21.33
CA PRO A 631 -7.81 -2.00 -20.44
C PRO A 631 -6.84 -2.91 -21.21
N CYS A 632 -5.64 -3.07 -20.66
CA CYS A 632 -4.67 -4.08 -21.07
C CYS A 632 -4.11 -4.76 -19.82
N LEU A 633 -4.17 -6.08 -19.77
CA LEU A 633 -3.65 -6.87 -18.67
C LEU A 633 -2.51 -7.75 -19.17
N TRP A 634 -1.38 -7.62 -18.53
CA TRP A 634 -0.20 -8.43 -18.72
C TRP A 634 -0.02 -9.39 -17.56
N ARG A 635 0.38 -10.61 -17.81
CA ARG A 635 0.90 -11.53 -16.81
C ARG A 635 2.26 -12.07 -17.27
N LYS A 636 3.15 -12.35 -16.33
CA LYS A 636 4.34 -13.13 -16.62
C LYS A 636 3.89 -14.56 -16.91
N ASP A 637 4.29 -15.11 -18.05
CA ASP A 637 4.05 -16.53 -18.32
C ASP A 637 4.79 -17.38 -17.32
N VAL A 638 4.06 -18.26 -16.67
CA VAL A 638 4.61 -19.24 -15.75
C VAL A 638 4.97 -20.45 -16.61
N VAL A 639 6.25 -20.68 -16.80
CA VAL A 639 6.72 -22.04 -17.13
C VAL A 639 6.56 -22.84 -15.83
N VAL A 640 5.42 -23.53 -15.69
CA VAL A 640 5.27 -24.50 -14.61
C VAL A 640 6.26 -25.62 -15.00
N PRO A 641 7.39 -25.82 -14.27
CA PRO A 641 8.17 -27.02 -14.43
C PRO A 641 7.21 -28.17 -14.23
N GLU A 642 7.29 -29.24 -15.03
CA GLU A 642 6.34 -30.36 -14.87
C GLU A 642 6.14 -30.65 -13.39
N ALA A 643 4.95 -30.39 -12.90
CA ALA A 643 4.60 -30.23 -11.48
C ALA A 643 4.78 -31.50 -10.63
N SER A 644 5.34 -32.57 -11.24
CA SER A 644 5.55 -33.86 -10.59
C SER A 644 6.68 -33.89 -9.57
N SER A 645 7.50 -32.82 -9.45
CA SER A 645 8.68 -32.87 -8.57
C SER A 645 8.73 -31.85 -7.44
N LEU A 646 7.84 -30.85 -7.44
CA LEU A 646 7.78 -29.82 -6.39
C LEU A 646 6.54 -30.06 -5.53
N ASP A 647 6.70 -30.79 -4.45
CA ASP A 647 5.71 -30.86 -3.39
C ASP A 647 5.69 -29.50 -2.66
N ALA A 648 4.49 -28.89 -2.54
CA ALA A 648 4.29 -27.61 -1.87
C ALA A 648 4.84 -27.63 -0.43
N ASP A 649 4.62 -28.73 0.28
CA ASP A 649 5.13 -28.91 1.65
C ASP A 649 6.65 -29.07 1.68
N SER A 650 7.25 -29.51 0.58
CA SER A 650 8.70 -29.70 0.47
C SER A 650 9.45 -28.49 -0.04
N ALA A 651 8.80 -27.53 -0.68
CA ALA A 651 9.45 -26.33 -1.18
C ALA A 651 9.59 -25.22 -0.11
N GLY A 652 9.08 -25.46 1.08
CA GLY A 652 9.27 -24.62 2.24
C GLY A 652 8.74 -23.19 2.04
N ILE A 653 9.43 -22.24 2.64
CA ILE A 653 9.10 -20.80 2.66
C ILE A 653 8.87 -20.21 1.27
N TYR A 654 9.44 -20.78 0.22
CA TYR A 654 9.30 -20.25 -1.13
C TYR A 654 7.91 -20.41 -1.72
N LEU A 655 7.12 -21.35 -1.26
CA LEU A 655 5.77 -21.60 -1.77
C LEU A 655 4.68 -20.90 -0.96
N HIS A 656 5.07 -20.11 0.01
CA HIS A 656 4.08 -19.41 0.83
C HIS A 656 3.28 -18.40 -0.03
N PRO A 657 1.96 -18.56 -0.15
CA PRO A 657 1.13 -17.73 -1.02
C PRO A 657 0.76 -16.38 -0.40
N SER A 658 1.56 -15.86 0.51
CA SER A 658 1.26 -14.63 1.22
C SER A 658 1.72 -13.41 0.43
N ASP A 659 0.86 -12.42 0.36
CA ASP A 659 1.14 -11.07 -0.10
C ASP A 659 1.55 -10.13 1.06
N LYS A 660 1.57 -10.61 2.29
CA LYS A 660 2.03 -9.85 3.46
C LYS A 660 3.52 -9.53 3.35
N TRP A 661 3.83 -8.26 3.55
CA TRP A 661 5.20 -7.76 3.41
C TRP A 661 6.21 -8.49 4.30
N GLU A 662 5.84 -8.82 5.52
CA GLU A 662 6.68 -9.53 6.48
C GLU A 662 7.05 -10.93 6.00
N SER A 663 6.08 -11.62 5.40
CA SER A 663 6.28 -12.94 4.81
C SER A 663 7.24 -12.88 3.61
N VAL A 664 7.04 -11.88 2.75
CA VAL A 664 7.93 -11.62 1.60
C VAL A 664 9.34 -11.26 2.06
N LEU A 665 9.46 -10.44 3.12
CA LEU A 665 10.76 -10.09 3.71
C LEU A 665 11.49 -11.33 4.22
N MET A 666 10.78 -12.22 4.93
CA MET A 666 11.35 -13.46 5.44
C MET A 666 11.84 -14.37 4.31
N ARG A 667 11.08 -14.49 3.22
CA ARG A 667 11.51 -15.21 2.03
C ARG A 667 12.86 -14.70 1.51
N PHE A 668 13.01 -13.37 1.38
CA PHE A 668 14.29 -12.78 0.95
C PHE A 668 15.43 -13.09 1.92
N LYS A 669 15.18 -13.08 3.24
CA LYS A 669 16.20 -13.42 4.22
C LYS A 669 16.63 -14.88 4.10
N MET A 670 15.70 -15.79 3.84
CA MET A 670 16.01 -17.19 3.60
C MET A 670 16.76 -17.42 2.28
N GLU A 671 16.42 -16.72 1.21
CA GLU A 671 17.17 -16.74 -0.05
C GLU A 671 18.62 -16.28 0.15
N LEU A 672 18.82 -15.19 0.90
CA LEU A 672 20.16 -14.70 1.21
C LEU A 672 20.95 -15.68 2.06
N LEU A 673 20.32 -16.31 3.05
CA LEU A 673 20.95 -17.35 3.84
C LEU A 673 21.45 -18.49 2.92
N TRP A 674 20.57 -19.00 2.09
CA TRP A 674 20.86 -20.12 1.21
C TRP A 674 21.94 -19.79 0.18
N LYS A 675 21.84 -18.63 -0.44
CA LYS A 675 22.80 -18.12 -1.42
C LYS A 675 24.20 -17.96 -0.86
N TYR A 676 24.31 -17.52 0.40
CA TYR A 676 25.59 -17.11 0.98
C TYR A 676 26.07 -17.99 2.15
N ARG A 677 25.35 -19.08 2.48
CA ARG A 677 25.68 -19.99 3.62
C ARG A 677 27.12 -20.47 3.65
N ASP A 678 27.71 -20.73 2.47
CA ASP A 678 29.07 -21.26 2.33
C ASP A 678 30.13 -20.14 2.23
N THR A 679 29.72 -18.89 2.13
CA THR A 679 30.61 -17.76 1.93
C THR A 679 30.62 -16.82 3.13
N ALA A 680 29.45 -16.55 3.69
CA ALA A 680 29.29 -15.54 4.73
C ALA A 680 29.93 -15.99 6.06
N ASN A 681 30.69 -15.05 6.66
CA ASN A 681 31.33 -15.23 7.96
C ASN A 681 30.82 -14.24 9.01
N VAL A 682 29.90 -13.37 8.65
CA VAL A 682 29.21 -12.42 9.54
C VAL A 682 27.69 -12.54 9.32
N ALA A 683 26.94 -12.75 10.39
CA ALA A 683 25.48 -12.70 10.38
C ALA A 683 25.01 -11.50 11.24
N ILE A 684 24.06 -10.72 10.72
CA ILE A 684 23.48 -9.56 11.39
C ILE A 684 22.01 -9.87 11.63
N LEU A 685 21.57 -9.82 12.89
CA LEU A 685 20.21 -10.16 13.33
C LEU A 685 19.57 -9.04 14.11
N GLY A 686 18.27 -9.00 14.12
CA GLY A 686 17.46 -8.07 14.91
C GLY A 686 16.31 -7.47 14.12
N SER A 687 15.79 -6.36 14.61
CA SER A 687 14.62 -5.65 14.08
C SER A 687 14.87 -4.89 12.78
N SER A 688 13.98 -3.95 12.46
CA SER A 688 14.17 -2.96 11.39
C SER A 688 15.43 -2.10 11.59
N ARG A 689 15.87 -1.87 12.83
CA ARG A 689 17.05 -1.05 13.12
C ARG A 689 18.33 -1.55 12.43
N PRO A 690 18.76 -2.82 12.56
CA PRO A 690 19.88 -3.33 11.76
C PRO A 690 19.51 -3.46 10.27
N MET A 691 18.27 -3.77 9.93
CA MET A 691 17.85 -3.87 8.53
C MET A 691 18.09 -2.55 7.76
N PHE A 692 17.88 -1.40 8.40
CA PHE A 692 18.17 -0.09 7.82
C PHE A 692 19.62 0.36 8.07
N GLY A 693 20.12 0.10 9.29
CA GLY A 693 21.30 0.75 9.84
C GLY A 693 22.64 0.02 9.66
N VAL A 694 22.67 -1.25 9.22
CA VAL A 694 23.93 -1.97 8.98
C VAL A 694 24.06 -2.37 7.53
N SER A 695 25.08 -1.82 6.85
CA SER A 695 25.36 -2.05 5.43
C SER A 695 26.47 -3.10 5.24
N PRO A 696 26.15 -4.34 4.82
CA PRO A 696 27.14 -5.37 4.55
C PRO A 696 28.23 -4.97 3.56
N SER A 697 27.94 -4.11 2.58
CA SER A 697 28.88 -3.66 1.56
C SER A 697 29.94 -2.68 2.07
N VAL A 698 29.73 -2.06 3.24
CA VAL A 698 30.68 -1.10 3.86
C VAL A 698 31.77 -1.82 4.67
N LEU A 699 31.52 -3.06 5.07
CA LEU A 699 32.50 -3.84 5.82
C LEU A 699 33.75 -4.17 4.96
N ASP A 700 34.90 -4.29 5.61
CA ASP A 700 36.15 -4.73 4.96
C ASP A 700 35.94 -6.10 4.26
N LYS A 701 36.63 -6.31 3.15
CA LYS A 701 36.51 -7.53 2.33
C LYS A 701 36.71 -8.87 3.10
N ARG A 702 37.33 -8.86 4.27
CA ARG A 702 37.48 -9.99 5.17
C ARG A 702 36.17 -10.42 5.81
N PHE A 703 35.20 -9.52 5.86
CA PHE A 703 33.90 -9.72 6.51
C PHE A 703 32.80 -9.78 5.45
N PHE A 704 32.48 -10.97 5.04
CA PHE A 704 31.35 -11.20 4.17
C PHE A 704 30.08 -11.33 5.00
N ALA A 705 29.37 -10.23 5.17
CA ALA A 705 28.17 -10.18 6.00
C ALA A 705 26.88 -10.40 5.21
N VAL A 706 25.88 -10.97 5.87
CA VAL A 706 24.48 -11.02 5.44
C VAL A 706 23.61 -10.39 6.55
N ASN A 707 22.72 -9.50 6.16
CA ASN A 707 21.81 -8.80 7.07
C ASN A 707 20.46 -9.53 7.08
N PHE A 708 20.19 -10.24 8.18
CA PHE A 708 18.95 -10.95 8.47
C PHE A 708 17.97 -10.12 9.31
N GLY A 709 18.23 -8.83 9.50
CA GLY A 709 17.30 -7.94 10.20
C GLY A 709 15.91 -7.96 9.54
N GLN A 710 14.87 -7.97 10.34
CA GLN A 710 13.47 -8.09 9.91
C GLN A 710 12.55 -7.39 10.91
N THR A 711 11.30 -7.19 10.58
CA THR A 711 10.36 -6.49 11.42
C THR A 711 8.97 -7.13 11.32
N PRO A 712 8.28 -7.29 12.46
CA PRO A 712 8.79 -7.11 13.81
C PRO A 712 9.82 -8.18 14.20
N ASN A 713 10.64 -7.93 15.20
CA ASN A 713 11.63 -8.90 15.69
C ASN A 713 11.98 -8.64 17.15
N SER A 714 12.08 -9.71 17.95
CA SER A 714 12.58 -9.71 19.31
C SER A 714 13.90 -10.47 19.44
N ILE A 715 14.48 -10.44 20.62
CA ILE A 715 15.65 -11.27 20.94
C ILE A 715 15.34 -12.77 20.84
N TYR A 716 14.10 -13.17 21.12
CA TYR A 716 13.63 -14.56 20.99
C TYR A 716 13.54 -14.98 19.53
N THR A 717 12.95 -14.16 18.66
CA THR A 717 12.88 -14.42 17.22
C THR A 717 14.28 -14.53 16.62
N SER A 718 15.20 -13.62 17.03
CA SER A 718 16.61 -13.71 16.63
C SER A 718 17.26 -14.99 17.08
N LYS A 719 16.98 -15.45 18.33
CA LYS A 719 17.48 -16.70 18.85
C LYS A 719 16.96 -17.92 18.09
N ASP A 720 15.67 -17.96 17.84
CA ASP A 720 15.05 -19.04 17.07
C ASP A 720 15.62 -19.13 15.65
N PHE A 721 15.80 -17.99 14.99
CA PHE A 721 16.39 -17.94 13.67
C PHE A 721 17.84 -18.44 13.66
N LEU A 722 18.61 -18.12 14.72
CA LEU A 722 19.95 -18.63 14.91
C LEU A 722 19.97 -20.14 15.10
N ASP A 723 19.15 -20.65 16.00
CA ASP A 723 19.14 -22.07 16.38
C ASP A 723 18.64 -22.96 15.22
N ARG A 724 17.59 -22.53 14.54
CA ARG A 724 16.97 -23.31 13.45
C ARG A 724 17.76 -23.23 12.14
N TYR A 725 18.26 -22.05 11.77
CA TYR A 725 18.78 -21.83 10.42
C TYR A 725 20.29 -21.50 10.39
N ILE A 726 20.72 -20.42 11.08
CA ILE A 726 22.07 -19.88 10.90
C ILE A 726 23.15 -20.82 11.39
N PHE A 727 23.04 -21.32 12.61
CA PHE A 727 24.04 -22.21 13.19
C PHE A 727 24.16 -23.56 12.45
N ASN A 728 23.10 -23.98 11.80
CA ASN A 728 23.07 -25.22 11.05
C ASN A 728 23.67 -25.08 9.65
N HIS A 729 23.49 -23.93 9.02
CA HIS A 729 23.81 -23.78 7.59
C HIS A 729 25.04 -22.88 7.31
N MET A 730 25.36 -21.87 8.13
CA MET A 730 26.49 -20.98 7.90
C MET A 730 27.82 -21.55 8.49
N LYS A 731 28.44 -22.47 7.77
CA LYS A 731 29.65 -23.18 8.25
C LYS A 731 30.89 -22.31 8.45
N LYS A 732 30.97 -21.12 7.83
CA LYS A 732 32.08 -20.16 7.96
C LYS A 732 31.78 -19.02 8.93
N LEU A 733 30.68 -19.08 9.66
CA LEU A 733 30.30 -18.03 10.59
C LEU A 733 31.36 -17.82 11.69
N LYS A 734 31.84 -16.61 11.83
CA LYS A 734 32.83 -16.21 12.85
C LYS A 734 32.34 -15.07 13.73
N TYR A 735 31.47 -14.25 13.21
CA TYR A 735 30.97 -13.06 13.86
C TYR A 735 29.45 -13.02 13.79
N LEU A 736 28.82 -12.72 14.90
CA LEU A 736 27.41 -12.52 15.04
C LEU A 736 27.15 -11.12 15.57
N VAL A 737 26.36 -10.34 14.87
CA VAL A 737 25.90 -9.02 15.30
C VAL A 737 24.41 -9.15 15.64
N VAL A 738 24.05 -8.90 16.89
CA VAL A 738 22.69 -8.99 17.38
C VAL A 738 22.22 -7.59 17.82
N SER A 739 21.17 -7.10 17.21
CA SER A 739 20.51 -5.87 17.70
C SER A 739 19.94 -6.11 19.09
N LEU A 740 20.29 -5.22 20.00
CA LEU A 740 19.73 -5.20 21.34
C LEU A 740 18.77 -4.03 21.44
N ASP A 741 17.54 -4.28 21.07
CA ASP A 741 16.45 -3.30 21.16
C ASP A 741 15.93 -3.29 22.61
N ILE A 742 16.81 -2.86 23.53
CA ILE A 742 16.60 -2.97 24.99
C ILE A 742 15.38 -2.21 25.47
N ASP A 743 15.01 -1.14 24.77
CA ASP A 743 13.78 -0.38 25.04
C ASP A 743 12.51 -1.19 24.81
N PHE A 744 12.60 -2.33 24.13
CA PHE A 744 11.51 -3.27 23.94
C PHE A 744 11.48 -4.42 24.97
N TRP A 745 12.56 -4.66 25.72
CA TRP A 745 12.73 -5.84 26.58
C TRP A 745 11.77 -5.92 27.78
N HIS A 746 11.15 -4.83 28.16
CA HIS A 746 10.15 -4.81 29.24
C HIS A 746 8.73 -5.12 28.75
N LYS A 747 8.53 -5.30 27.42
CA LYS A 747 7.27 -5.72 26.82
C LYS A 747 7.16 -7.24 26.79
N ILE A 748 5.94 -7.73 26.62
CA ILE A 748 5.69 -9.15 26.40
C ILE A 748 6.40 -9.58 25.12
N ASN A 749 7.45 -10.37 25.25
CA ASN A 749 8.25 -10.91 24.16
C ASN A 749 7.98 -12.41 24.01
N GLY A 750 8.16 -12.92 22.81
CA GLY A 750 7.92 -14.31 22.49
C GLY A 750 6.53 -14.56 21.92
N PRO A 751 6.03 -15.83 21.91
CA PRO A 751 4.81 -16.22 21.21
C PRO A 751 3.56 -15.41 21.54
N GLU A 752 3.50 -14.85 22.76
CA GLU A 752 2.37 -14.08 23.23
C GLU A 752 2.48 -12.57 22.95
N GLY A 753 3.68 -12.03 22.78
CA GLY A 753 3.96 -10.61 22.66
C GLY A 753 4.32 -10.14 21.26
N ASP A 754 5.09 -10.96 20.54
CA ASP A 754 5.40 -10.76 19.12
C ASP A 754 4.37 -11.47 18.23
N ASN A 755 3.11 -11.39 18.58
CA ASN A 755 2.01 -12.15 17.97
C ASN A 755 2.02 -12.15 16.45
N PHE A 756 2.56 -11.11 15.85
CA PHE A 756 2.59 -10.99 14.40
C PHE A 756 3.58 -11.95 13.75
N PHE A 757 4.80 -12.02 14.31
CA PHE A 757 5.88 -12.79 13.70
C PHE A 757 5.77 -14.28 14.03
N TYR A 758 5.49 -14.61 15.28
CA TYR A 758 5.38 -16.00 15.72
C TYR A 758 4.10 -16.69 15.20
N THR A 759 2.97 -16.03 15.25
CA THR A 759 1.69 -16.58 14.79
C THR A 759 1.70 -16.79 13.27
N ASP A 760 2.23 -15.85 12.52
CA ASP A 760 2.39 -16.01 11.08
C ASP A 760 3.47 -17.03 10.73
N PHE A 761 4.55 -17.08 11.50
CA PHE A 761 5.65 -18.01 11.30
C PHE A 761 5.25 -19.48 11.54
N GLU A 762 4.42 -19.73 12.55
CA GLU A 762 3.91 -21.08 12.87
C GLU A 762 2.76 -21.52 11.97
N ASN A 763 1.94 -20.58 11.53
CA ASN A 763 0.77 -20.88 10.69
C ASN A 763 1.10 -21.02 9.20
N TYR A 764 2.33 -20.74 8.78
CA TYR A 764 2.76 -20.88 7.40
C TYR A 764 3.70 -22.06 7.24
N PRO A 765 3.25 -23.17 6.62
CA PRO A 765 4.05 -24.41 6.49
C PRO A 765 5.45 -24.19 5.91
N GLY A 766 5.62 -23.20 5.05
CA GLY A 766 6.90 -22.87 4.46
C GLY A 766 7.91 -22.17 5.36
N TYR A 767 7.50 -21.69 6.53
CA TYR A 767 8.38 -20.96 7.46
C TYR A 767 8.89 -21.82 8.61
N VAL A 768 8.17 -22.87 8.95
CA VAL A 768 8.61 -23.81 10.00
C VAL A 768 9.53 -24.85 9.37
N TYR A 769 10.82 -24.59 9.45
CA TYR A 769 11.81 -25.61 9.17
C TYR A 769 11.81 -26.60 10.34
N ASP A 770 11.30 -27.79 10.14
CA ASP A 770 11.53 -28.87 11.07
C ASP A 770 12.76 -29.68 10.65
N ALA A 771 13.32 -30.46 11.60
CA ALA A 771 14.52 -31.25 11.37
C ALA A 771 14.30 -32.35 10.30
N ASN A 772 13.07 -32.59 9.89
CA ASN A 772 12.70 -33.60 8.87
C ASN A 772 12.64 -32.95 7.46
N HIS A 773 12.67 -31.66 7.35
CA HIS A 773 12.62 -30.91 6.11
C HIS A 773 14.00 -30.38 5.70
N ASP A 774 14.82 -31.28 5.19
CA ASP A 774 16.20 -30.95 4.76
C ASP A 774 16.24 -30.53 3.27
N TYR A 775 15.27 -29.71 2.87
CA TYR A 775 15.02 -29.34 1.47
C TYR A 775 16.20 -28.67 0.76
N TRP A 776 17.03 -28.02 1.54
CA TRP A 776 18.11 -27.21 1.00
C TRP A 776 19.45 -27.91 1.10
N LYS A 777 19.47 -29.14 1.56
CA LYS A 777 20.70 -29.90 1.77
C LYS A 777 21.52 -30.03 0.49
N ASP A 778 20.85 -30.27 -0.61
CA ASP A 778 21.49 -30.52 -1.91
C ASP A 778 21.33 -29.28 -2.86
N GLY A 779 20.90 -28.12 -2.35
CA GLY A 779 20.64 -26.90 -3.12
C GLY A 779 19.17 -26.73 -3.48
N TYR A 780 18.87 -25.70 -4.27
CA TYR A 780 17.51 -25.47 -4.75
C TYR A 780 17.11 -26.53 -5.77
N PRO A 781 15.90 -27.12 -5.66
CA PRO A 781 15.33 -27.91 -6.75
C PRO A 781 15.29 -27.11 -8.06
N ASP A 782 15.53 -27.77 -9.19
CA ASP A 782 15.44 -27.15 -10.50
C ASP A 782 14.03 -26.55 -10.71
N GLY A 783 13.99 -25.29 -11.16
CA GLY A 783 12.74 -24.57 -11.41
C GLY A 783 12.07 -23.95 -10.16
N LEU A 784 12.56 -24.21 -8.94
CA LEU A 784 11.96 -23.66 -7.72
C LEU A 784 11.99 -22.13 -7.70
N LEU A 785 13.14 -21.51 -8.02
CA LEU A 785 13.25 -20.05 -8.04
C LEU A 785 12.29 -19.44 -9.05
N GLU A 786 12.18 -20.02 -10.24
CA GLU A 786 11.26 -19.57 -11.27
C GLU A 786 9.79 -19.74 -10.84
N TYR A 787 9.47 -20.85 -10.21
CA TYR A 787 8.15 -21.10 -9.64
C TYR A 787 7.80 -20.07 -8.56
N THR A 788 8.72 -19.76 -7.65
CA THR A 788 8.48 -18.81 -6.56
C THR A 788 8.37 -17.37 -7.05
N GLU A 789 9.17 -16.96 -8.03
CA GLU A 789 9.02 -15.65 -8.68
C GLU A 789 7.61 -15.42 -9.26
N ASN A 790 6.93 -16.48 -9.64
CA ASN A 790 5.61 -16.44 -10.25
C ASN A 790 4.47 -16.70 -9.25
N SER A 791 4.74 -17.32 -8.11
CA SER A 791 3.73 -17.81 -7.17
C SER A 791 3.61 -16.95 -5.91
N VAL A 792 4.64 -16.20 -5.56
CA VAL A 792 4.71 -15.40 -4.33
C VAL A 792 4.75 -13.93 -4.69
N GLY A 793 3.86 -13.12 -4.08
CA GLY A 793 3.91 -11.67 -4.18
C GLY A 793 5.23 -11.15 -3.65
N SER A 794 5.86 -10.21 -4.34
CA SER A 794 7.08 -9.57 -3.85
C SER A 794 7.01 -8.07 -4.11
N SER A 795 7.33 -7.28 -3.09
CA SER A 795 7.78 -5.93 -3.27
C SER A 795 9.12 -5.92 -4.01
N ASP A 796 9.64 -4.76 -4.35
CA ASP A 796 10.90 -4.63 -5.11
C ASP A 796 12.07 -5.40 -4.44
N GLU A 797 12.34 -6.59 -4.93
CA GLU A 797 13.42 -7.47 -4.47
C GLU A 797 14.79 -6.77 -4.46
N SER A 798 15.04 -5.89 -5.43
CA SER A 798 16.32 -5.19 -5.56
C SER A 798 16.66 -4.35 -4.33
N VAL A 799 15.65 -3.88 -3.61
CA VAL A 799 15.82 -3.08 -2.40
C VAL A 799 16.51 -3.86 -1.27
N TYR A 800 16.25 -5.17 -1.17
CA TYR A 800 16.82 -6.05 -0.14
C TYR A 800 18.02 -6.85 -0.62
N MET A 801 18.03 -7.26 -1.87
CA MET A 801 19.06 -8.15 -2.41
C MET A 801 20.34 -7.41 -2.77
N LYS A 802 20.25 -6.14 -3.14
CA LYS A 802 21.40 -5.33 -3.61
C LYS A 802 22.51 -5.18 -2.58
N ASP A 803 22.19 -5.06 -1.30
CA ASP A 803 23.16 -4.95 -0.19
C ASP A 803 22.98 -6.08 0.83
N ARG A 804 22.85 -7.31 0.34
CA ARG A 804 22.79 -8.55 1.11
C ARG A 804 21.87 -8.47 2.34
N GLY A 805 20.66 -7.99 2.13
CA GLY A 805 19.58 -7.94 3.13
C GLY A 805 19.36 -6.60 3.83
N ARG A 806 20.20 -5.59 3.59
CA ARG A 806 19.91 -4.23 4.04
C ARG A 806 18.82 -3.60 3.17
N TYR A 807 17.88 -2.91 3.77
CA TYR A 807 16.92 -2.08 3.05
C TYR A 807 17.61 -0.85 2.47
N THR A 808 17.71 -0.75 1.14
CA THR A 808 18.51 0.27 0.45
C THR A 808 17.72 1.50 0.01
N SER A 809 16.39 1.49 0.12
CA SER A 809 15.49 2.56 -0.35
C SER A 809 15.20 3.62 0.72
N THR A 810 16.14 3.85 1.64
CA THR A 810 15.97 4.84 2.71
C THR A 810 16.17 6.26 2.22
N VAL A 811 15.27 7.16 2.61
CA VAL A 811 15.40 8.61 2.41
C VAL A 811 15.85 9.25 3.70
N CYS A 812 16.91 10.06 3.65
CA CYS A 812 17.38 10.80 4.82
C CYS A 812 16.45 12.01 5.07
N ASN A 813 15.83 12.03 6.24
CA ASN A 813 14.96 13.12 6.71
C ASN A 813 15.61 13.84 7.89
N SER A 814 15.11 13.57 9.11
CA SER A 814 15.66 14.05 10.36
C SER A 814 15.16 13.20 11.53
N TRP A 815 15.87 13.24 12.66
CA TRP A 815 15.30 12.79 13.93
C TRP A 815 14.01 13.55 14.24
N ILE A 816 12.99 12.84 14.71
CA ILE A 816 11.76 13.48 15.19
C ILE A 816 12.07 14.18 16.50
N GLU A 817 11.72 15.46 16.61
CA GLU A 817 12.05 16.32 17.78
C GLU A 817 11.08 16.10 18.95
N GLU A 818 9.85 15.66 18.66
CA GLU A 818 8.82 15.29 19.64
C GLU A 818 8.36 13.86 19.38
N PRO A 819 9.18 12.85 19.70
CA PRO A 819 8.87 11.47 19.41
C PRO A 819 7.72 10.96 20.28
N GLU A 820 6.82 10.18 19.69
CA GLU A 820 5.82 9.43 20.45
C GLU A 820 6.45 8.35 21.31
N ILE A 821 5.86 8.14 22.51
CA ILE A 821 6.17 6.99 23.34
C ILE A 821 4.98 6.06 23.26
N GLU A 822 5.21 4.87 22.74
CA GLU A 822 4.16 3.86 22.57
C GLU A 822 3.68 3.30 23.92
N GLN A 823 4.56 3.34 24.93
CA GLN A 823 4.26 2.80 26.24
C GLN A 823 4.71 3.76 27.34
N ASP A 824 3.94 3.82 28.41
CA ASP A 824 4.30 4.62 29.56
C ASP A 824 5.57 4.11 30.26
N SER A 825 6.47 5.04 30.50
CA SER A 825 7.70 4.80 31.23
C SER A 825 7.49 4.53 32.72
N THR A 826 6.29 4.70 33.26
CA THR A 826 6.02 4.50 34.70
C THR A 826 5.77 3.05 35.06
N TYR A 827 5.40 2.20 34.11
CA TYR A 827 4.99 0.81 34.34
C TYR A 827 6.00 -0.26 33.94
N TYR A 828 7.12 0.10 33.34
CA TYR A 828 8.07 -0.91 32.90
C TYR A 828 8.70 -1.68 34.07
N ASP A 829 8.72 -1.12 35.28
CA ASP A 829 9.23 -1.82 36.50
C ASP A 829 8.41 -3.06 36.88
N GLU A 830 7.13 -3.11 36.47
CA GLU A 830 6.27 -4.27 36.69
C GLU A 830 6.64 -5.44 35.78
N HIS A 831 7.40 -5.16 34.72
CA HIS A 831 7.84 -6.14 33.72
C HIS A 831 9.35 -6.44 33.82
N MET A 832 9.96 -6.24 34.99
CA MET A 832 11.39 -6.53 35.19
C MET A 832 11.77 -7.99 34.92
N ASN A 833 10.86 -8.94 35.16
CA ASN A 833 11.03 -10.33 34.76
C ASN A 833 11.26 -10.50 33.25
N LEU A 834 10.57 -9.72 32.39
CA LEU A 834 10.71 -9.77 30.93
C LEU A 834 12.07 -9.25 30.48
N ILE A 835 12.61 -8.23 31.18
CA ILE A 835 13.98 -7.74 30.96
C ILE A 835 14.99 -8.84 31.30
N ASP A 836 14.80 -9.53 32.43
CA ASP A 836 15.68 -10.63 32.86
C ASP A 836 15.59 -11.83 31.90
N ASP A 837 14.41 -12.16 31.43
CA ASP A 837 14.20 -13.22 30.45
C ASP A 837 14.88 -12.88 29.10
N SER A 838 14.72 -11.64 28.61
CA SER A 838 15.40 -11.17 27.38
C SER A 838 16.93 -11.19 27.55
N LYS A 839 17.43 -10.79 28.72
CA LYS A 839 18.85 -10.89 29.07
C LYS A 839 19.34 -12.34 29.07
N ASN A 840 18.53 -13.27 29.62
CA ASN A 840 18.84 -14.70 29.61
C ASN A 840 18.85 -15.29 28.19
N ALA A 841 17.96 -14.86 27.33
CA ALA A 841 17.97 -15.24 25.91
C ALA A 841 19.26 -14.79 25.23
N LEU A 842 19.70 -13.54 25.43
CA LEU A 842 20.99 -13.06 24.94
C LEU A 842 22.17 -13.90 25.49
N ILE A 843 22.18 -14.21 26.78
CA ILE A 843 23.22 -15.06 27.39
C ILE A 843 23.23 -16.44 26.76
N SER A 844 22.07 -16.99 26.42
CA SER A 844 21.97 -18.27 25.69
C SER A 844 22.61 -18.18 24.33
N ILE A 845 22.33 -17.14 23.55
CA ILE A 845 22.97 -16.88 22.24
C ILE A 845 24.49 -16.80 22.40
N ILE A 846 24.99 -16.04 23.37
CA ILE A 846 26.43 -15.90 23.62
C ILE A 846 27.10 -17.25 23.93
N LYS A 847 26.47 -18.08 24.75
CA LYS A 847 26.97 -19.40 25.12
C LYS A 847 26.99 -20.37 23.93
N GLU A 848 25.94 -20.38 23.13
CA GLU A 848 25.87 -21.22 21.94
C GLU A 848 26.87 -20.79 20.85
N ALA A 849 27.08 -19.50 20.70
CA ALA A 849 28.12 -18.95 19.85
C ALA A 849 29.53 -19.32 20.32
N ALA A 850 29.78 -19.30 21.65
CA ALA A 850 31.06 -19.67 22.22
C ALA A 850 31.43 -21.13 21.94
N LYS A 851 30.46 -22.06 21.97
CA LYS A 851 30.68 -23.49 21.61
C LYS A 851 31.16 -23.67 20.16
N ARG A 852 30.94 -22.68 19.30
CA ARG A 852 31.24 -22.67 17.87
C ARG A 852 32.40 -21.74 17.50
N ASP A 853 33.11 -21.22 18.48
CA ASP A 853 34.17 -20.19 18.31
C ASP A 853 33.68 -18.95 17.57
N ILE A 854 32.43 -18.55 17.81
CA ILE A 854 31.80 -17.37 17.23
C ILE A 854 31.83 -16.21 18.22
N ARG A 855 32.26 -15.05 17.76
CA ARG A 855 32.26 -13.78 18.53
C ARG A 855 30.94 -13.05 18.32
N VAL A 856 30.40 -12.48 19.38
CA VAL A 856 29.10 -11.82 19.41
C VAL A 856 29.26 -10.33 19.71
N VAL A 857 28.69 -9.50 18.84
CA VAL A 857 28.51 -8.05 19.08
C VAL A 857 27.05 -7.82 19.43
N GLY A 858 26.77 -7.37 20.66
CA GLY A 858 25.46 -6.81 20.99
C GLY A 858 25.44 -5.35 20.59
N LEU A 859 24.53 -4.93 19.71
CA LEU A 859 24.49 -3.59 19.15
C LEU A 859 23.24 -2.84 19.62
N ILE A 860 23.45 -1.69 20.30
CA ILE A 860 22.39 -0.76 20.65
C ILE A 860 22.39 0.40 19.65
N PHE A 861 21.31 0.53 18.91
CA PHE A 861 21.18 1.53 17.85
C PHE A 861 20.94 2.93 18.41
N PRO A 862 21.39 4.00 17.70
CA PRO A 862 20.99 5.36 18.02
C PRO A 862 19.51 5.56 17.72
N GLN A 863 18.85 6.32 18.58
CA GLN A 863 17.46 6.78 18.43
C GLN A 863 17.42 8.29 18.64
N SER A 864 16.30 8.95 18.34
CA SER A 864 16.18 10.39 18.48
C SER A 864 16.68 10.88 19.84
N PRO A 865 17.61 11.84 19.89
CA PRO A 865 18.08 12.45 21.13
C PRO A 865 16.94 13.08 21.96
N ALA A 866 15.82 13.38 21.30
CA ALA A 866 14.66 14.02 21.92
C ALA A 866 13.96 13.10 22.95
N TYR A 867 14.14 11.78 22.90
CA TYR A 867 13.65 10.88 23.97
C TYR A 867 14.22 11.24 25.34
N ALA A 868 15.38 11.88 25.42
CA ALA A 868 15.93 12.38 26.68
C ALA A 868 15.01 13.38 27.38
N LYS A 869 14.18 14.10 26.65
CA LYS A 869 13.21 15.07 27.21
C LYS A 869 11.96 14.41 27.77
N THR A 870 11.66 13.19 27.35
CA THR A 870 10.46 12.45 27.75
C THR A 870 10.68 11.60 29.01
N GLY A 871 11.92 11.42 29.47
CA GLY A 871 12.27 10.49 30.54
C GLY A 871 12.43 9.03 30.05
N ALA A 872 12.00 8.69 28.85
CA ALA A 872 12.18 7.38 28.24
C ALA A 872 13.56 7.24 27.58
N PHE A 873 14.03 6.00 27.48
CA PHE A 873 15.25 5.67 26.74
C PHE A 873 15.00 5.66 25.24
N GLY A 874 13.85 5.18 24.82
CA GLY A 874 13.47 5.05 23.43
C GLY A 874 11.95 4.96 23.24
N ARG A 875 11.55 4.63 22.07
CA ARG A 875 10.19 4.56 21.53
C ARG A 875 9.22 3.75 22.41
N TYR A 876 9.69 2.67 23.02
CA TYR A 876 8.85 1.75 23.77
C TYR A 876 8.75 2.09 25.28
N GLY A 877 9.21 3.24 25.70
CA GLY A 877 8.91 3.82 27.00
C GLY A 877 9.77 3.35 28.17
N MET A 878 10.81 2.52 27.97
CA MET A 878 11.71 2.13 29.06
C MET A 878 12.33 3.36 29.72
N ARG A 879 12.30 3.44 31.07
CA ARG A 879 12.95 4.56 31.79
C ARG A 879 14.45 4.61 31.54
N ARG A 880 14.97 5.80 31.42
CA ARG A 880 16.40 6.02 31.21
C ARG A 880 17.27 5.46 32.31
N SER A 881 16.78 5.47 33.60
CA SER A 881 17.49 4.88 34.72
C SER A 881 17.65 3.37 34.57
N THR A 882 16.58 2.67 34.19
CA THR A 882 16.60 1.22 33.96
C THR A 882 17.45 0.86 32.75
N ALA A 883 17.29 1.58 31.65
CA ALA A 883 18.13 1.40 30.47
C ALA A 883 19.62 1.57 30.81
N LYS A 884 19.96 2.59 31.61
CA LYS A 884 21.34 2.81 32.05
C LYS A 884 21.88 1.62 32.84
N THR A 885 21.13 1.15 33.85
CA THR A 885 21.50 -0.02 34.64
C THR A 885 21.70 -1.24 33.79
N LEU A 886 20.75 -1.52 32.88
CA LEU A 886 20.80 -2.65 31.94
C LEU A 886 22.02 -2.57 31.02
N ILE A 887 22.31 -1.40 30.44
CA ILE A 887 23.50 -1.17 29.61
C ILE A 887 24.79 -1.45 30.41
N ASP A 888 24.87 -1.01 31.64
CA ASP A 888 26.04 -1.25 32.50
C ASP A 888 26.20 -2.75 32.82
N GLU A 889 25.10 -3.47 33.06
CA GLU A 889 25.10 -4.93 33.24
C GLU A 889 25.53 -5.65 31.93
N LEU A 890 25.00 -5.24 30.79
CA LEU A 890 25.37 -5.81 29.47
C LEU A 890 26.86 -5.58 29.15
N LYS A 891 27.38 -4.40 29.45
CA LYS A 891 28.83 -4.12 29.35
C LYS A 891 29.66 -5.06 30.23
N ALA A 892 29.16 -5.37 31.40
CA ALA A 892 29.85 -6.26 32.34
C ALA A 892 29.87 -7.73 31.88
N LEU A 893 28.97 -8.14 30.98
CA LEU A 893 28.95 -9.51 30.43
C LEU A 893 30.27 -9.89 29.73
N ASN A 894 31.00 -8.94 29.16
CA ASN A 894 32.30 -9.18 28.53
C ASN A 894 33.31 -9.82 29.51
N LYS A 895 33.25 -9.49 30.81
CA LYS A 895 34.14 -10.06 31.85
C LYS A 895 33.88 -11.55 32.02
N LYS A 896 32.63 -11.98 31.87
CA LYS A 896 32.20 -13.37 32.07
C LYS A 896 32.24 -14.17 30.76
N TYR A 897 31.99 -13.52 29.63
CA TYR A 897 31.92 -14.10 28.30
C TYR A 897 32.86 -13.36 27.33
N PRO A 898 34.14 -13.78 27.22
CA PRO A 898 35.15 -13.09 26.42
C PRO A 898 34.84 -13.02 24.92
N ASN A 899 33.92 -13.87 24.42
CA ASN A 899 33.43 -13.84 23.05
C ASN A 899 32.33 -12.80 22.80
N PHE A 900 31.90 -12.03 23.82
CA PHE A 900 30.87 -11.00 23.71
C PHE A 900 31.44 -9.60 23.89
N VAL A 901 30.93 -8.62 23.15
CA VAL A 901 31.16 -7.20 23.37
C VAL A 901 29.88 -6.42 23.12
N LEU A 902 29.62 -5.41 23.94
CA LEU A 902 28.54 -4.45 23.73
C LEU A 902 29.06 -3.25 22.92
N MET A 903 28.45 -2.97 21.79
CA MET A 903 28.63 -1.77 20.99
C MET A 903 27.40 -0.85 21.22
N ASP A 904 27.57 0.17 22.06
CA ASP A 904 26.52 1.12 22.43
C ASP A 904 26.65 2.39 21.57
N GLU A 905 25.90 2.45 20.46
CA GLU A 905 25.85 3.61 19.57
C GLU A 905 24.76 4.62 19.98
N ASN A 906 23.85 4.26 20.90
CA ASN A 906 22.88 5.18 21.47
C ASN A 906 23.48 6.18 22.46
N LYS A 907 24.39 5.72 23.32
CA LYS A 907 25.07 6.56 24.34
C LYS A 907 24.08 7.37 25.18
N MET A 908 22.95 6.79 25.52
CA MET A 908 21.86 7.47 26.25
C MET A 908 21.33 8.71 25.50
N GLY A 909 21.27 8.67 24.15
CA GLY A 909 20.89 9.79 23.28
C GLY A 909 21.99 10.84 23.07
N LYS A 910 23.21 10.62 23.60
CA LYS A 910 24.36 11.52 23.42
C LYS A 910 25.27 11.09 22.27
N HIS A 911 24.69 10.50 21.24
CA HIS A 911 25.40 10.09 20.05
C HIS A 911 25.63 11.28 19.10
N ASN A 912 26.51 11.07 18.11
CA ASN A 912 26.90 12.08 17.12
C ASN A 912 26.23 11.91 15.76
N TYR A 913 25.20 11.07 15.65
CA TYR A 913 24.41 10.96 14.43
C TYR A 913 23.53 12.20 14.26
N SER A 914 23.82 13.01 13.24
CA SER A 914 23.10 14.25 12.97
C SER A 914 21.68 13.97 12.43
N ASN A 915 20.83 15.01 12.41
CA ASN A 915 19.48 14.93 11.86
C ASN A 915 19.47 14.38 10.43
N SER A 916 20.43 14.80 9.58
CA SER A 916 20.53 14.32 8.19
C SER A 916 20.94 12.85 8.03
N MET A 917 21.16 12.13 9.12
CA MET A 917 21.51 10.70 9.13
C MET A 917 20.36 9.80 9.55
N ALA A 918 19.19 10.38 9.84
CA ALA A 918 18.00 9.66 10.28
C ALA A 918 16.91 9.59 9.20
N VAL A 919 16.10 8.55 9.25
CA VAL A 919 14.83 8.43 8.54
C VAL A 919 13.71 9.03 9.39
N ASP A 920 13.67 8.65 10.66
CA ASP A 920 12.63 8.96 11.65
C ASP A 920 13.24 8.95 13.07
N GLU A 921 12.43 8.74 14.12
CA GLU A 921 12.87 8.68 15.52
C GLU A 921 13.76 7.47 15.84
N ASP A 922 13.79 6.44 15.01
CA ASP A 922 14.26 5.09 15.36
C ASP A 922 15.24 4.50 14.34
N HIS A 923 15.28 5.02 13.12
CA HIS A 923 16.01 4.43 12.02
C HIS A 923 17.05 5.35 11.41
N LEU A 924 18.20 4.78 11.07
CA LEU A 924 19.25 5.44 10.29
C LEU A 924 18.97 5.32 8.78
N CYS A 925 19.17 6.42 8.07
CA CYS A 925 19.20 6.39 6.62
C CYS A 925 20.57 5.91 6.08
N SER A 926 20.73 5.85 4.76
CA SER A 926 21.97 5.38 4.15
C SER A 926 23.22 6.10 4.64
N GLY A 927 23.16 7.41 4.90
CA GLY A 927 24.27 8.17 5.47
C GLY A 927 24.67 7.74 6.87
N GLY A 928 23.68 7.56 7.75
CA GLY A 928 23.89 7.07 9.12
C GLY A 928 24.36 5.62 9.15
N SER A 929 23.81 4.78 8.26
CA SER A 929 24.19 3.38 8.12
C SER A 929 25.68 3.20 7.80
N VAL A 930 26.25 4.02 6.92
CA VAL A 930 27.68 3.98 6.57
C VAL A 930 28.55 4.26 7.80
N ILE A 931 28.19 5.26 8.60
CA ILE A 931 28.96 5.63 9.80
C ILE A 931 28.88 4.53 10.86
N LEU A 932 27.69 4.03 11.17
CA LEU A 932 27.51 2.94 12.15
C LEU A 932 28.26 1.69 11.71
N THR A 933 28.15 1.33 10.42
CA THR A 933 28.85 0.15 9.89
C THR A 933 30.36 0.33 9.90
N SER A 934 30.87 1.55 9.70
CA SER A 934 32.32 1.83 9.84
C SER A 934 32.81 1.60 11.26
N HIS A 935 32.05 2.03 12.27
CA HIS A 935 32.39 1.72 13.69
C HIS A 935 32.38 0.21 13.96
N LEU A 936 31.38 -0.51 13.44
CA LEU A 936 31.32 -1.96 13.54
C LEU A 936 32.52 -2.62 12.83
N ASN A 937 32.91 -2.14 11.67
CA ASN A 937 34.05 -2.60 10.91
C ASN A 937 35.36 -2.46 11.74
N ASP A 938 35.58 -1.29 12.36
CA ASP A 938 36.75 -1.04 13.20
C ASP A 938 36.79 -2.00 14.40
N LEU A 939 35.64 -2.26 15.01
CA LEU A 939 35.53 -3.23 16.10
C LEU A 939 35.92 -4.64 15.64
N LEU A 940 35.38 -5.11 14.52
CA LEU A 940 35.70 -6.43 13.96
C LEU A 940 37.18 -6.53 13.58
N LEU A 941 37.76 -5.50 12.97
CA LEU A 941 39.17 -5.41 12.65
C LEU A 941 40.06 -5.47 13.91
N SER A 942 39.62 -4.84 14.99
CA SER A 942 40.34 -4.88 16.27
C SER A 942 40.48 -6.30 16.83
N TRP A 943 39.54 -7.16 16.53
CA TRP A 943 39.60 -8.58 16.92
C TRP A 943 40.51 -9.42 16.04
N GLU A 944 40.58 -9.13 14.74
CA GLU A 944 41.50 -9.83 13.83
C GLU A 944 42.99 -9.46 14.11
N ASN A 945 43.23 -8.21 14.49
CA ASN A 945 44.58 -7.71 14.76
C ASN A 945 45.16 -8.13 16.14
N LYS A 946 44.31 -8.72 17.01
CA LYS A 946 44.76 -9.24 18.33
C LYS A 946 45.19 -10.73 18.29
N LYS A 947 45.14 -11.35 17.11
CA LYS A 947 45.72 -12.65 16.84
C LYS A 947 47.20 -12.49 16.39
#